data_9ac7e5a4c14f97d2fd290a8ee0b14941
#
_entry.id   9ac7e5a4c14f97d2fd290a8ee0b14941
#
_cell.length_a   1.000
_cell.length_b   1.000
_cell.length_c   1.000
_cell.angle_alpha   90.00
_cell.angle_beta   90.00
_cell.angle_gamma   90.00
#
_symmetry.space_group_name_H-M   'P 1'
#
loop_
_entity.id
_entity.type
_entity.pdbx_description
1 polymer ?
#
loop_
_entity_poly.entity_id
_entity_poly.type
_entity_poly.pdbx_seq_one_letter_code
_entity_poly.pdbx_strand_id
1 'polypeptide(L)'
;VQEQPLTVASTESTLITDTAAIDVAELSRQLQELVGLGGDFETQTKGTPPASPWNPGPNSVVKIAERAQSPYQNIFPGGSLGISMPNRGEYDGFGLTLPVMWKSDETDLLHTCFDFNCADVAAGGDGSWRYYVGHGPGNSAAIELFMNGSQFFRRSGDARDSVCSLTVGQWYQVQVTLNLKTRTYEGTISTRSASDAGMITKTPFTGEVSTGWDGQIDYSFIDSYGHIGGVRPALDVDNYEISSKPHATFEANSADIAAPELMARREKAAAIHKQLATAREEAQKAGQELNSLLTDGPFPMAYGMAEGTPHDVQIQKRGEPSQPGDLVARGFITSLGGTTLPADLPGSGRLQLAEWLTSPQHPLTARVMVNRLWQYHFGRGLVKTPNDFGVRGLPPTHPELLDHLASKFIQSGWSMKSMHRLIMLSRTYQLAAEPDRAALQDAEAESSAIDSKDLYVHFQRRRLSAEEIRDSILQISGELDLSQGREHPFPSPVSWGFSQHGPFIAVYDHNLRSVYLMTQRLKRHPFLALFDGSDPNASTADRLGTTVPTQALFFLNDTFVHAKAEAWAAKLMTDGRTEHQQIDIAWRQAFHRMPATEEQISAQEYLAAARTELTQVSNDNVAKRAMASWLRTLLGSNEFLHVD
;
A
#
# COMPACT_ATOMS: atom_id res chain seq x y z
N VAL A 1 -4.84 31.47 17.39
CA VAL A 1 -5.54 30.61 16.45
C VAL A 1 -6.36 29.66 17.31
N GLN A 2 -7.67 29.87 17.36
CA GLN A 2 -8.60 29.03 18.12
C GLN A 2 -8.74 27.68 17.40
N GLU A 3 -8.41 26.61 18.09
CA GLU A 3 -8.70 25.25 17.67
C GLU A 3 -10.21 25.02 17.73
N GLN A 4 -10.83 24.81 16.57
CA GLN A 4 -12.14 24.18 16.50
C GLN A 4 -11.96 22.67 16.38
N PRO A 5 -12.75 21.84 17.06
CA PRO A 5 -12.58 20.40 17.03
C PRO A 5 -13.01 19.80 15.69
N LEU A 6 -12.05 19.21 15.00
CA LEU A 6 -12.18 18.42 13.76
C LEU A 6 -12.73 17.03 14.07
N THR A 7 -14.00 16.86 14.44
CA THR A 7 -14.43 15.51 14.84
C THR A 7 -15.74 15.01 14.23
N VAL A 8 -16.38 15.71 13.31
CA VAL A 8 -17.74 15.28 12.90
C VAL A 8 -17.85 14.75 11.47
N ALA A 9 -17.03 15.22 10.51
CA ALA A 9 -17.23 14.85 9.11
C ALA A 9 -16.69 13.46 8.71
N SER A 10 -15.66 12.94 9.39
CA SER A 10 -15.05 11.66 9.00
C SER A 10 -15.82 10.43 9.53
N THR A 11 -16.50 10.57 10.67
CA THR A 11 -17.23 9.46 11.30
C THR A 11 -18.57 9.20 10.61
N GLU A 12 -19.27 10.22 10.16
CA GLU A 12 -20.56 10.04 9.48
C GLU A 12 -20.38 9.49 8.06
N SER A 13 -19.36 9.92 7.31
CA SER A 13 -19.09 9.42 5.96
C SER A 13 -18.67 7.95 5.96
N THR A 14 -17.86 7.52 6.93
CA THR A 14 -17.46 6.10 7.05
C THR A 14 -18.63 5.24 7.51
N LEU A 15 -19.45 5.71 8.43
CA LEU A 15 -20.67 5.03 8.87
C LEU A 15 -21.70 4.87 7.75
N ILE A 16 -21.87 5.88 6.89
CA ILE A 16 -22.81 5.83 5.76
C ILE A 16 -22.33 4.84 4.69
N THR A 17 -21.03 4.80 4.37
CA THR A 17 -20.48 3.85 3.40
C THR A 17 -20.49 2.41 3.92
N ASP A 18 -20.20 2.20 5.19
CA ASP A 18 -20.25 0.87 5.82
C ASP A 18 -21.69 0.37 5.94
N THR A 19 -22.64 1.23 6.32
CA THR A 19 -24.06 0.88 6.42
C THR A 19 -24.63 0.54 5.06
N ALA A 20 -24.36 1.33 4.02
CA ALA A 20 -24.80 1.04 2.66
C ALA A 20 -24.18 -0.25 2.08
N ALA A 21 -22.93 -0.55 2.40
CA ALA A 21 -22.28 -1.80 2.01
C ALA A 21 -22.86 -3.02 2.74
N ILE A 22 -23.21 -2.86 4.02
CA ILE A 22 -23.87 -3.89 4.82
C ILE A 22 -25.27 -4.17 4.27
N ASP A 23 -26.04 -3.13 3.90
CA ASP A 23 -27.38 -3.28 3.32
C ASP A 23 -27.33 -3.99 1.98
N VAL A 24 -26.38 -3.67 1.10
CA VAL A 24 -26.20 -4.37 -0.19
C VAL A 24 -25.85 -5.84 0.01
N ALA A 25 -24.98 -6.17 0.95
CA ALA A 25 -24.60 -7.54 1.27
C ALA A 25 -25.78 -8.35 1.82
N GLU A 26 -26.52 -7.78 2.75
CA GLU A 26 -27.69 -8.42 3.39
C GLU A 26 -28.84 -8.63 2.39
N LEU A 27 -29.16 -7.65 1.56
CA LEU A 27 -30.17 -7.78 0.52
C LEU A 27 -29.77 -8.82 -0.54
N SER A 28 -28.49 -8.88 -0.89
CA SER A 28 -27.95 -9.90 -1.79
C SER A 28 -28.10 -11.30 -1.20
N ARG A 29 -27.81 -11.47 0.09
CA ARG A 29 -28.00 -12.72 0.82
C ARG A 29 -29.46 -13.15 0.86
N GLN A 30 -30.38 -12.24 1.16
CA GLN A 30 -31.82 -12.52 1.17
C GLN A 30 -32.36 -12.94 -0.20
N LEU A 31 -31.86 -12.29 -1.27
CA LEU A 31 -32.21 -12.68 -2.62
C LEU A 31 -31.72 -14.08 -2.95
N GLN A 32 -30.48 -14.41 -2.58
CA GLN A 32 -29.90 -15.74 -2.78
C GLN A 32 -30.66 -16.84 -2.03
N GLU A 33 -31.14 -16.58 -0.83
CA GLU A 33 -31.98 -17.52 -0.07
C GLU A 33 -33.34 -17.76 -0.71
N LEU A 34 -33.87 -16.78 -1.45
CA LEU A 34 -35.15 -16.90 -2.14
C LEU A 34 -35.06 -17.59 -3.48
N VAL A 35 -34.01 -17.32 -4.26
CA VAL A 35 -33.93 -17.67 -5.69
C VAL A 35 -32.69 -18.49 -6.06
N GLY A 36 -31.78 -18.72 -5.12
CA GLY A 36 -30.47 -19.30 -5.42
C GLY A 36 -29.47 -18.29 -5.96
N LEU A 37 -28.24 -18.76 -6.22
CA LEU A 37 -27.18 -17.96 -6.81
C LEU A 37 -27.22 -18.05 -8.33
N GLY A 38 -27.34 -16.96 -9.01
CA GLY A 38 -27.21 -16.90 -10.47
C GLY A 38 -28.48 -16.51 -11.22
N GLY A 39 -28.46 -16.64 -12.45
CA GLY A 39 -29.50 -16.91 -13.41
C GLY A 39 -30.41 -15.83 -13.90
N ASP A 40 -30.54 -14.73 -13.24
CA ASP A 40 -31.37 -13.66 -13.77
C ASP A 40 -30.53 -12.63 -14.53
N PHE A 41 -30.39 -12.81 -15.82
CA PHE A 41 -29.76 -11.84 -16.71
C PHE A 41 -30.70 -10.67 -17.06
N GLU A 42 -31.93 -10.68 -16.58
CA GLU A 42 -32.96 -9.66 -16.88
C GLU A 42 -32.63 -8.29 -16.29
N THR A 43 -31.83 -8.25 -15.21
CA THR A 43 -31.34 -7.00 -14.60
C THR A 43 -30.12 -6.43 -15.30
N GLN A 44 -29.58 -7.14 -16.30
CA GLN A 44 -28.38 -6.76 -17.03
C GLN A 44 -28.70 -5.86 -18.22
N THR A 45 -27.69 -5.15 -18.74
CA THR A 45 -27.87 -4.26 -19.89
C THR A 45 -27.58 -5.00 -21.19
N LYS A 46 -28.57 -5.05 -22.08
CA LYS A 46 -28.43 -5.64 -23.41
C LYS A 46 -27.27 -5.05 -24.19
N GLY A 47 -26.49 -5.92 -24.81
CA GLY A 47 -25.35 -5.57 -25.66
C GLY A 47 -24.06 -5.28 -24.92
N THR A 48 -24.07 -5.27 -23.59
CA THR A 48 -22.88 -5.11 -22.75
C THR A 48 -22.36 -6.46 -22.22
N PRO A 49 -21.10 -6.55 -21.77
CA PRO A 49 -20.65 -7.66 -20.96
C PRO A 49 -21.48 -7.79 -19.68
N PRO A 50 -21.65 -9.00 -19.13
CA PRO A 50 -22.36 -9.18 -17.87
C PRO A 50 -21.65 -8.43 -16.74
N ALA A 51 -22.45 -7.70 -15.95
CA ALA A 51 -21.98 -6.95 -14.78
C ALA A 51 -22.13 -7.79 -13.50
N SER A 52 -21.52 -7.33 -12.41
CA SER A 52 -21.60 -8.00 -11.10
C SER A 52 -23.00 -8.55 -10.79
N PRO A 53 -23.12 -9.77 -10.26
CA PRO A 53 -22.06 -10.60 -9.65
C PRO A 53 -21.22 -11.41 -10.65
N TRP A 54 -21.45 -11.26 -11.96
CA TRP A 54 -20.75 -11.96 -13.01
C TRP A 54 -19.42 -11.29 -13.36
N ASN A 55 -18.41 -12.10 -13.60
CA ASN A 55 -17.09 -11.62 -13.98
C ASN A 55 -16.75 -12.13 -15.40
N PRO A 56 -16.87 -11.31 -16.45
CA PRO A 56 -16.34 -11.67 -17.76
C PRO A 56 -14.80 -11.66 -17.72
N GLY A 57 -14.17 -12.49 -18.56
CA GLY A 57 -12.72 -12.49 -18.71
C GLY A 57 -12.19 -11.14 -19.21
N PRO A 58 -10.91 -10.80 -18.98
CA PRO A 58 -10.36 -9.46 -19.23
C PRO A 58 -10.43 -8.99 -20.71
N ASN A 59 -10.54 -9.89 -21.66
CA ASN A 59 -10.74 -9.58 -23.09
C ASN A 59 -12.01 -10.24 -23.63
N SER A 60 -12.96 -10.50 -22.77
CA SER A 60 -14.18 -11.21 -23.13
C SER A 60 -15.04 -10.40 -24.09
N VAL A 61 -15.59 -11.09 -25.09
CA VAL A 61 -16.63 -10.56 -25.99
C VAL A 61 -18.02 -11.07 -25.66
N VAL A 62 -18.16 -11.73 -24.51
CA VAL A 62 -19.43 -12.19 -23.94
C VAL A 62 -20.38 -11.02 -23.77
N LYS A 63 -21.65 -11.18 -24.19
CA LYS A 63 -22.65 -10.12 -24.14
C LYS A 63 -24.01 -10.62 -23.71
N ILE A 64 -24.74 -9.77 -23.03
CA ILE A 64 -26.17 -9.95 -22.76
C ILE A 64 -26.97 -9.79 -24.07
N ALA A 65 -27.77 -10.76 -24.40
CA ALA A 65 -28.51 -10.79 -25.68
C ALA A 65 -29.92 -11.39 -25.54
N GLU A 66 -30.87 -10.82 -26.24
CA GLU A 66 -32.27 -11.33 -26.31
C GLU A 66 -32.35 -12.71 -26.98
N ARG A 67 -31.50 -12.98 -27.96
CA ARG A 67 -31.47 -14.27 -28.65
C ARG A 67 -31.02 -15.44 -27.78
N ALA A 68 -30.38 -15.14 -26.67
CA ALA A 68 -29.86 -16.12 -25.72
C ALA A 68 -30.88 -16.52 -24.65
N GLN A 69 -32.14 -16.17 -24.83
CA GLN A 69 -33.22 -16.58 -23.95
C GLN A 69 -33.53 -18.07 -24.13
N SER A 70 -33.53 -18.83 -23.03
CA SER A 70 -33.97 -20.22 -23.01
C SER A 70 -35.51 -20.32 -23.16
N PRO A 71 -36.02 -21.30 -23.90
CA PRO A 71 -37.43 -21.60 -23.91
C PRO A 71 -37.95 -22.29 -22.66
N TYR A 72 -37.04 -22.69 -21.76
CA TYR A 72 -37.41 -23.38 -20.53
C TYR A 72 -37.74 -22.38 -19.44
N GLN A 73 -38.78 -22.67 -18.67
CA GLN A 73 -39.18 -21.80 -17.58
C GLN A 73 -38.28 -22.04 -16.35
N ASN A 74 -37.87 -20.94 -15.76
CA ASN A 74 -37.28 -20.92 -14.44
C ASN A 74 -38.19 -20.23 -13.43
N ILE A 75 -37.64 -19.88 -12.27
CA ILE A 75 -38.31 -19.10 -11.22
C ILE A 75 -38.79 -17.73 -11.75
N PHE A 76 -38.15 -17.18 -12.80
CA PHE A 76 -38.45 -15.90 -13.43
C PHE A 76 -39.04 -16.13 -14.83
N PRO A 77 -40.31 -16.51 -14.95
CA PRO A 77 -40.95 -16.68 -16.27
C PRO A 77 -41.11 -15.33 -16.95
N GLY A 78 -40.86 -15.31 -18.23
CA GLY A 78 -40.99 -14.13 -19.08
C GLY A 78 -39.73 -13.29 -19.19
N GLY A 79 -38.58 -13.82 -18.80
CA GLY A 79 -37.28 -13.27 -19.12
C GLY A 79 -37.09 -13.13 -20.64
N SER A 80 -36.26 -12.17 -21.04
CA SER A 80 -35.96 -11.90 -22.45
C SER A 80 -34.47 -11.89 -22.75
N LEU A 81 -33.63 -12.05 -21.74
CA LEU A 81 -32.18 -11.91 -21.82
C LEU A 81 -31.43 -13.17 -21.35
N GLY A 82 -30.35 -13.46 -22.03
CA GLY A 82 -29.37 -14.48 -21.63
C GLY A 82 -27.97 -14.04 -22.03
N ILE A 83 -26.98 -14.88 -21.78
CA ILE A 83 -25.59 -14.64 -22.17
C ILE A 83 -25.31 -15.28 -23.52
N SER A 84 -24.72 -14.51 -24.44
CA SER A 84 -24.25 -15.01 -25.72
C SER A 84 -22.74 -14.92 -25.83
N MET A 85 -22.10 -16.04 -26.14
CA MET A 85 -20.69 -16.19 -26.41
C MET A 85 -20.48 -16.53 -27.88
N PRO A 86 -19.73 -15.73 -28.66
CA PRO A 86 -19.53 -16.00 -30.09
C PRO A 86 -18.58 -17.19 -30.30
N ASN A 87 -18.65 -17.80 -31.48
CA ASN A 87 -17.67 -18.80 -31.88
C ASN A 87 -16.31 -18.15 -32.10
N ARG A 88 -15.26 -18.64 -31.46
CA ARG A 88 -13.88 -18.20 -31.66
C ARG A 88 -12.85 -19.17 -31.09
N GLY A 89 -11.62 -19.07 -31.59
CA GLY A 89 -10.50 -19.88 -31.13
C GLY A 89 -9.74 -19.33 -29.91
N GLU A 90 -9.99 -18.08 -29.54
CA GLU A 90 -9.33 -17.40 -28.42
C GLU A 90 -10.01 -17.73 -27.08
N TYR A 91 -9.30 -17.44 -25.98
CA TYR A 91 -9.87 -17.59 -24.64
C TYR A 91 -11.04 -16.62 -24.42
N ASP A 92 -12.14 -17.15 -23.92
CA ASP A 92 -13.33 -16.38 -23.56
C ASP A 92 -14.11 -17.11 -22.46
N GLY A 93 -14.98 -16.39 -21.76
CA GLY A 93 -15.82 -16.94 -20.72
C GLY A 93 -16.38 -15.90 -19.75
N PHE A 94 -17.22 -16.35 -18.87
CA PHE A 94 -17.74 -15.60 -17.74
C PHE A 94 -17.86 -16.50 -16.52
N GLY A 95 -17.75 -15.92 -15.33
CA GLY A 95 -17.82 -16.66 -14.09
C GLY A 95 -18.56 -15.93 -12.99
N LEU A 96 -18.85 -16.65 -11.94
CA LEU A 96 -19.49 -16.16 -10.72
C LEU A 96 -18.62 -16.51 -9.52
N THR A 97 -18.18 -15.51 -8.77
CA THR A 97 -17.61 -15.73 -7.44
C THR A 97 -18.76 -15.89 -6.46
N LEU A 98 -18.77 -17.00 -5.76
CA LEU A 98 -19.83 -17.31 -4.83
C LEU A 98 -19.60 -16.54 -3.52
N PRO A 99 -20.59 -15.84 -2.98
CA PRO A 99 -20.42 -15.00 -1.79
C PRO A 99 -20.28 -15.80 -0.50
N VAL A 100 -20.61 -17.07 -0.54
CA VAL A 100 -20.45 -18.02 0.55
C VAL A 100 -19.64 -19.22 0.05
N MET A 101 -18.59 -19.55 0.76
CA MET A 101 -17.82 -20.75 0.48
C MET A 101 -18.56 -21.97 1.03
N TRP A 102 -18.88 -22.94 0.16
CA TRP A 102 -19.39 -24.25 0.59
C TRP A 102 -18.23 -25.20 0.89
N LYS A 103 -18.34 -25.88 2.01
CA LYS A 103 -17.36 -26.86 2.47
C LYS A 103 -18.02 -28.20 2.71
N SER A 104 -17.28 -29.28 2.49
CA SER A 104 -17.76 -30.64 2.65
C SER A 104 -18.15 -31.04 4.08
N ASP A 105 -17.77 -30.25 5.07
CA ASP A 105 -18.12 -30.45 6.48
C ASP A 105 -19.38 -29.67 6.93
N GLU A 106 -19.80 -28.67 6.16
CA GLU A 106 -20.92 -27.78 6.51
C GLU A 106 -22.20 -28.05 5.71
N THR A 107 -22.07 -28.54 4.47
CA THR A 107 -23.19 -28.72 3.55
C THR A 107 -23.14 -30.12 2.90
N ASP A 108 -24.26 -30.81 2.84
CA ASP A 108 -24.32 -32.16 2.28
C ASP A 108 -24.50 -32.16 0.76
N LEU A 109 -25.40 -31.34 0.25
CA LEU A 109 -25.78 -31.27 -1.16
C LEU A 109 -25.69 -29.88 -1.73
N LEU A 110 -25.16 -29.78 -2.94
CA LEU A 110 -25.18 -28.59 -3.78
C LEU A 110 -25.87 -28.90 -5.09
N HIS A 111 -26.80 -28.05 -5.49
CA HIS A 111 -27.53 -28.18 -6.74
C HIS A 111 -27.11 -27.09 -7.71
N THR A 112 -26.89 -27.46 -8.97
CA THR A 112 -26.61 -26.49 -10.04
C THR A 112 -27.43 -26.80 -11.27
N CYS A 113 -27.86 -25.74 -11.96
CA CYS A 113 -28.63 -25.82 -13.17
C CYS A 113 -28.16 -24.75 -14.16
N PHE A 114 -28.17 -25.04 -15.43
CA PHE A 114 -28.04 -24.07 -16.50
C PHE A 114 -28.68 -24.58 -17.79
N ASP A 115 -29.16 -23.67 -18.58
CA ASP A 115 -29.66 -23.94 -19.93
C ASP A 115 -28.61 -23.46 -20.94
N PHE A 116 -28.42 -24.24 -21.98
CA PHE A 116 -27.50 -23.85 -23.05
C PHE A 116 -28.00 -24.25 -24.44
N ASN A 117 -27.51 -23.52 -25.43
CA ASN A 117 -27.71 -23.81 -26.84
C ASN A 117 -26.39 -23.57 -27.60
N CYS A 118 -25.94 -24.58 -28.32
CA CYS A 118 -24.88 -24.39 -29.31
C CYS A 118 -25.50 -23.79 -30.55
N ALA A 119 -25.47 -22.47 -30.67
CA ALA A 119 -26.28 -21.71 -31.65
C ALA A 119 -25.69 -21.75 -33.06
N ASP A 120 -24.37 -21.93 -33.20
CA ASP A 120 -23.70 -22.02 -34.49
C ASP A 120 -22.40 -22.81 -34.34
N VAL A 121 -22.03 -23.60 -35.35
CA VAL A 121 -20.78 -24.34 -35.41
C VAL A 121 -19.97 -23.83 -36.58
N ALA A 122 -18.84 -23.21 -36.28
CA ALA A 122 -17.91 -22.81 -37.32
C ALA A 122 -17.33 -24.03 -38.07
N ALA A 123 -17.16 -23.93 -39.37
CA ALA A 123 -16.55 -24.97 -40.16
C ALA A 123 -15.15 -25.35 -39.62
N GLY A 124 -14.95 -26.60 -39.21
CA GLY A 124 -13.71 -27.15 -38.64
C GLY A 124 -13.56 -26.95 -37.13
N GLY A 125 -14.60 -26.60 -36.40
CA GLY A 125 -14.55 -26.36 -34.96
C GLY A 125 -14.94 -27.57 -34.12
N ASP A 126 -13.96 -28.27 -33.54
CA ASP A 126 -14.18 -29.32 -32.52
C ASP A 126 -14.00 -28.83 -31.09
N GLY A 127 -13.72 -27.54 -30.89
CA GLY A 127 -13.47 -26.96 -29.59
C GLY A 127 -14.70 -27.04 -28.68
N SER A 128 -14.47 -27.24 -27.39
CA SER A 128 -15.52 -27.36 -26.37
C SER A 128 -15.48 -26.18 -25.38
N TRP A 129 -16.66 -25.81 -24.88
CA TRP A 129 -16.80 -25.00 -23.68
C TRP A 129 -16.77 -25.88 -22.46
N ARG A 130 -16.27 -25.33 -21.34
CA ARG A 130 -16.24 -26.01 -20.04
C ARG A 130 -17.15 -25.29 -19.06
N TYR A 131 -18.05 -26.04 -18.43
CA TYR A 131 -18.74 -25.64 -17.21
C TYR A 131 -17.95 -26.16 -16.01
N TYR A 132 -17.68 -25.31 -15.06
CA TYR A 132 -16.84 -25.58 -13.90
C TYR A 132 -17.54 -25.13 -12.62
N VAL A 133 -17.47 -25.96 -11.58
CA VAL A 133 -17.78 -25.63 -10.18
C VAL A 133 -16.64 -26.12 -9.32
N GLY A 134 -16.09 -25.29 -8.47
CA GLY A 134 -14.95 -25.67 -7.62
C GLY A 134 -14.41 -24.54 -6.77
N HIS A 135 -13.14 -24.66 -6.36
CA HIS A 135 -12.43 -23.67 -5.58
C HIS A 135 -11.44 -22.90 -6.47
N GLY A 136 -11.57 -21.56 -6.45
CA GLY A 136 -10.80 -20.66 -7.28
C GLY A 136 -11.03 -20.85 -8.80
N PRO A 137 -10.43 -20.00 -9.63
CA PRO A 137 -10.65 -20.02 -11.07
C PRO A 137 -9.89 -21.18 -11.76
N GLY A 138 -10.44 -22.39 -11.69
CA GLY A 138 -9.97 -23.54 -12.44
C GLY A 138 -8.90 -24.41 -11.76
N ASN A 139 -8.60 -24.18 -10.48
CA ASN A 139 -7.51 -24.88 -9.78
C ASN A 139 -7.94 -26.16 -9.07
N SER A 140 -9.21 -26.25 -8.65
CA SER A 140 -9.72 -27.34 -7.82
C SER A 140 -11.17 -27.64 -8.19
N ALA A 141 -11.36 -28.51 -9.18
CA ALA A 141 -12.68 -28.80 -9.77
C ALA A 141 -13.46 -29.82 -8.94
N ALA A 142 -14.69 -29.48 -8.55
CA ALA A 142 -15.68 -30.45 -8.06
C ALA A 142 -16.50 -31.02 -9.22
N ILE A 143 -16.94 -30.16 -10.14
CA ILE A 143 -17.69 -30.57 -11.34
C ILE A 143 -17.02 -29.93 -12.56
N GLU A 144 -16.79 -30.72 -13.59
CA GLU A 144 -16.45 -30.26 -14.93
C GLU A 144 -17.33 -30.97 -15.98
N LEU A 145 -18.06 -30.17 -16.74
CA LEU A 145 -18.84 -30.59 -17.87
C LEU A 145 -18.36 -29.87 -19.12
N PHE A 146 -18.43 -30.54 -20.26
CA PHE A 146 -17.94 -29.96 -21.51
C PHE A 146 -18.99 -30.11 -22.59
N MET A 147 -19.11 -29.09 -23.44
CA MET A 147 -20.05 -29.07 -24.55
C MET A 147 -19.38 -28.52 -25.81
N ASN A 148 -19.55 -29.24 -26.91
CA ASN A 148 -19.20 -28.75 -28.23
C ASN A 148 -20.46 -28.79 -29.12
N GLY A 149 -20.32 -28.53 -30.41
CA GLY A 149 -21.48 -28.53 -31.33
C GLY A 149 -22.13 -29.89 -31.56
N SER A 150 -21.54 -30.98 -31.09
CA SER A 150 -21.99 -32.33 -31.39
C SER A 150 -22.18 -33.25 -30.17
N GLN A 151 -21.51 -32.97 -29.06
CA GLN A 151 -21.51 -33.86 -27.89
C GLN A 151 -21.44 -33.12 -26.57
N PHE A 152 -22.02 -33.72 -25.54
CA PHE A 152 -21.93 -33.34 -24.15
C PHE A 152 -21.10 -34.38 -23.38
N PHE A 153 -20.09 -33.92 -22.63
CA PHE A 153 -19.19 -34.74 -21.88
C PHE A 153 -19.24 -34.38 -20.39
N ARG A 154 -18.89 -35.35 -19.55
CA ARG A 154 -18.65 -35.20 -18.13
C ARG A 154 -17.22 -35.58 -17.77
N ARG A 155 -16.68 -35.01 -16.73
CA ARG A 155 -15.48 -35.53 -16.06
C ARG A 155 -15.90 -36.32 -14.82
N SER A 156 -15.35 -37.56 -14.66
CA SER A 156 -15.50 -38.39 -13.47
C SER A 156 -14.12 -38.82 -12.98
N GLY A 157 -13.71 -38.33 -11.81
CA GLY A 157 -12.30 -38.40 -11.40
C GLY A 157 -11.40 -37.73 -12.45
N ASP A 158 -10.51 -38.47 -13.06
CA ASP A 158 -9.63 -38.00 -14.14
C ASP A 158 -10.10 -38.39 -15.55
N ALA A 159 -11.14 -39.21 -15.67
CA ALA A 159 -11.70 -39.66 -16.95
C ALA A 159 -12.70 -38.60 -17.49
N ARG A 160 -12.78 -38.52 -18.82
CA ARG A 160 -13.76 -37.69 -19.54
C ARG A 160 -14.54 -38.57 -20.49
N ASP A 161 -15.84 -38.67 -20.24
CA ASP A 161 -16.72 -39.58 -20.98
C ASP A 161 -17.82 -38.78 -21.69
N SER A 162 -18.19 -39.23 -22.89
CA SER A 162 -19.35 -38.68 -23.60
C SER A 162 -20.64 -39.16 -22.92
N VAL A 163 -21.57 -38.25 -22.72
CA VAL A 163 -22.89 -38.51 -22.12
C VAL A 163 -23.93 -38.67 -23.21
N CYS A 164 -24.02 -37.74 -24.14
CA CYS A 164 -24.98 -37.75 -25.23
C CYS A 164 -24.55 -36.87 -26.41
N SER A 165 -25.19 -37.10 -27.56
CA SER A 165 -25.05 -36.23 -28.73
C SER A 165 -25.91 -34.99 -28.58
N LEU A 166 -25.40 -33.85 -29.11
CA LEU A 166 -26.07 -32.59 -29.15
C LEU A 166 -26.47 -32.24 -30.58
N THR A 167 -27.52 -31.46 -30.70
CA THR A 167 -27.98 -30.90 -31.98
C THR A 167 -27.83 -29.39 -31.96
N VAL A 168 -27.16 -28.84 -32.96
CA VAL A 168 -26.97 -27.38 -33.12
C VAL A 168 -28.30 -26.65 -33.20
N GLY A 169 -28.42 -25.55 -32.50
CA GLY A 169 -29.66 -24.72 -32.46
C GLY A 169 -30.72 -25.28 -31.49
N GLN A 170 -30.47 -26.40 -30.82
CA GLN A 170 -31.36 -26.95 -29.81
C GLN A 170 -30.94 -26.56 -28.40
N TRP A 171 -31.92 -26.21 -27.58
CA TRP A 171 -31.72 -25.91 -26.17
C TRP A 171 -31.70 -27.18 -25.31
N TYR A 172 -30.82 -27.20 -24.36
CA TYR A 172 -30.65 -28.22 -23.36
C TYR A 172 -30.65 -27.63 -21.98
N GLN A 173 -31.27 -28.28 -21.01
CA GLN A 173 -31.15 -27.97 -19.59
C GLN A 173 -30.29 -29.05 -18.92
N VAL A 174 -29.31 -28.61 -18.17
CA VAL A 174 -28.45 -29.44 -17.33
C VAL A 174 -28.79 -29.19 -15.87
N GLN A 175 -29.07 -30.22 -15.13
CA GLN A 175 -29.24 -30.19 -13.68
C GLN A 175 -28.27 -31.17 -13.05
N VAL A 176 -27.55 -30.73 -12.01
CA VAL A 176 -26.57 -31.56 -11.29
C VAL A 176 -26.77 -31.40 -9.80
N THR A 177 -26.75 -32.52 -9.09
CA THR A 177 -26.68 -32.56 -7.63
C THR A 177 -25.34 -33.13 -7.22
N LEU A 178 -24.54 -32.37 -6.55
CA LEU A 178 -23.25 -32.76 -5.99
C LEU A 178 -23.42 -33.08 -4.51
N ASN A 179 -23.01 -34.29 -4.14
CA ASN A 179 -22.86 -34.65 -2.73
C ASN A 179 -21.42 -34.38 -2.29
N LEU A 180 -21.26 -33.37 -1.46
CA LEU A 180 -19.96 -32.89 -1.00
C LEU A 180 -19.25 -33.90 -0.09
N LYS A 181 -20.00 -34.69 0.68
CA LYS A 181 -19.43 -35.71 1.59
C LYS A 181 -18.96 -36.97 0.87
N THR A 182 -19.78 -37.48 -0.04
CA THR A 182 -19.41 -38.70 -0.80
C THR A 182 -18.48 -38.39 -1.97
N ARG A 183 -18.32 -37.13 -2.30
CA ARG A 183 -17.53 -36.64 -3.45
C ARG A 183 -18.01 -37.21 -4.78
N THR A 184 -19.32 -37.32 -4.92
CA THR A 184 -19.99 -37.82 -6.12
C THR A 184 -21.04 -36.84 -6.58
N TYR A 185 -21.34 -36.85 -7.87
CA TYR A 185 -22.44 -36.08 -8.40
C TYR A 185 -23.32 -36.92 -9.31
N GLU A 186 -24.60 -36.56 -9.35
CA GLU A 186 -25.57 -37.08 -10.32
C GLU A 186 -26.19 -35.91 -11.08
N GLY A 187 -26.47 -36.12 -12.34
CA GLY A 187 -27.05 -35.07 -13.17
C GLY A 187 -27.94 -35.62 -14.27
N THR A 188 -28.65 -34.71 -14.88
CA THR A 188 -29.52 -34.98 -16.02
C THR A 188 -29.36 -33.89 -17.06
N ILE A 189 -29.16 -34.27 -18.31
CA ILE A 189 -29.32 -33.36 -19.45
C ILE A 189 -30.66 -33.65 -20.13
N SER A 190 -31.46 -32.63 -20.27
CA SER A 190 -32.83 -32.71 -20.79
C SER A 190 -33.03 -31.79 -21.98
N THR A 191 -33.82 -32.23 -22.96
CA THR A 191 -34.19 -31.38 -24.08
C THR A 191 -35.64 -31.68 -24.49
N ARG A 192 -36.32 -30.72 -25.09
CA ARG A 192 -37.66 -30.86 -25.64
C ARG A 192 -37.59 -30.84 -27.16
N SER A 193 -38.07 -31.89 -27.80
CA SER A 193 -38.06 -31.99 -29.26
C SER A 193 -38.98 -30.92 -29.87
N ALA A 194 -38.47 -30.21 -30.86
CA ALA A 194 -39.28 -29.27 -31.64
C ALA A 194 -40.25 -29.97 -32.61
N SER A 195 -39.99 -31.25 -32.95
CA SER A 195 -40.72 -32.01 -33.96
C SER A 195 -41.81 -32.95 -33.42
N ASP A 196 -41.71 -33.35 -32.14
CA ASP A 196 -42.58 -34.34 -31.52
C ASP A 196 -43.42 -33.77 -30.38
N ALA A 197 -44.40 -32.94 -30.66
CA ALA A 197 -45.42 -32.48 -29.71
C ALA A 197 -44.92 -32.18 -28.27
N GLY A 198 -43.65 -31.77 -28.13
CA GLY A 198 -43.07 -31.43 -26.86
C GLY A 198 -42.54 -32.62 -26.06
N MET A 199 -42.23 -33.74 -26.69
CA MET A 199 -41.61 -34.90 -26.00
C MET A 199 -40.27 -34.54 -25.37
N ILE A 200 -40.16 -34.82 -24.09
CA ILE A 200 -38.97 -34.55 -23.31
C ILE A 200 -38.04 -35.77 -23.35
N THR A 201 -36.81 -35.53 -23.80
CA THR A 201 -35.73 -36.53 -23.70
C THR A 201 -34.85 -36.20 -22.52
N LYS A 202 -34.64 -37.18 -21.63
CA LYS A 202 -33.76 -37.06 -20.46
C LYS A 202 -32.65 -38.11 -20.55
N THR A 203 -31.40 -37.65 -20.39
CA THR A 203 -30.23 -38.54 -20.30
C THR A 203 -29.58 -38.31 -18.95
N PRO A 204 -29.69 -39.30 -18.04
CA PRO A 204 -29.02 -39.21 -16.73
C PRO A 204 -27.53 -39.48 -16.87
N PHE A 205 -26.74 -38.89 -15.97
CA PHE A 205 -25.31 -39.16 -15.83
C PHE A 205 -24.89 -39.07 -14.37
N THR A 206 -23.80 -39.75 -14.03
CA THR A 206 -23.21 -39.74 -12.69
C THR A 206 -21.71 -39.57 -12.82
N GLY A 207 -21.05 -39.04 -11.79
CA GLY A 207 -19.60 -38.88 -11.78
C GLY A 207 -19.03 -38.75 -10.38
N GLU A 208 -17.72 -38.88 -10.31
CA GLU A 208 -16.94 -38.57 -9.13
C GLU A 208 -16.26 -37.19 -9.32
N VAL A 209 -16.05 -36.47 -8.24
CA VAL A 209 -15.30 -35.18 -8.30
C VAL A 209 -13.85 -35.44 -8.73
N SER A 210 -13.19 -34.44 -9.24
CA SER A 210 -11.76 -34.52 -9.59
C SER A 210 -10.92 -34.94 -8.39
N THR A 211 -9.92 -35.79 -8.61
CA THR A 211 -9.00 -36.28 -7.56
C THR A 211 -8.23 -35.12 -6.85
N GLY A 212 -8.04 -34.01 -7.54
CA GLY A 212 -7.39 -32.79 -7.00
C GLY A 212 -8.30 -31.83 -6.28
N TRP A 213 -9.60 -32.10 -6.12
CA TRP A 213 -10.51 -31.20 -5.43
C TRP A 213 -10.26 -31.16 -3.92
N ASP A 214 -10.09 -29.96 -3.38
CA ASP A 214 -9.73 -29.71 -1.96
C ASP A 214 -10.91 -29.69 -0.98
N GLY A 215 -12.14 -29.93 -1.46
CA GLY A 215 -13.34 -29.97 -0.60
C GLY A 215 -14.05 -28.64 -0.46
N GLN A 216 -13.64 -27.60 -1.19
CA GLN A 216 -14.21 -26.26 -1.10
C GLN A 216 -14.81 -25.82 -2.45
N ILE A 217 -15.84 -24.98 -2.41
CA ILE A 217 -16.49 -24.39 -3.58
C ILE A 217 -16.76 -22.92 -3.29
N ASP A 218 -16.16 -22.05 -4.09
CA ASP A 218 -16.35 -20.60 -4.04
C ASP A 218 -16.46 -19.97 -5.43
N TYR A 219 -16.36 -20.83 -6.49
CA TYR A 219 -16.31 -20.33 -7.85
C TYR A 219 -17.06 -21.24 -8.83
N SER A 220 -17.73 -20.60 -9.80
CA SER A 220 -18.33 -21.30 -10.93
C SER A 220 -18.24 -20.46 -12.19
N PHE A 221 -18.01 -21.10 -13.34
CA PHE A 221 -17.89 -20.39 -14.62
C PHE A 221 -18.16 -21.30 -15.83
N ILE A 222 -18.39 -20.63 -16.99
CA ILE A 222 -18.29 -21.24 -18.30
C ILE A 222 -17.18 -20.56 -19.06
N ASP A 223 -16.18 -21.31 -19.51
CA ASP A 223 -15.03 -20.79 -20.23
C ASP A 223 -14.66 -21.65 -21.44
N SER A 224 -13.76 -21.09 -22.22
CA SER A 224 -13.21 -21.72 -23.40
C SER A 224 -12.01 -22.65 -23.11
N TYR A 225 -11.65 -22.87 -21.85
CA TYR A 225 -10.65 -23.86 -21.46
C TYR A 225 -11.24 -25.26 -21.55
N GLY A 226 -11.45 -25.69 -22.77
CA GLY A 226 -12.20 -26.91 -23.06
C GLY A 226 -11.35 -28.17 -23.03
N HIS A 227 -12.08 -29.28 -22.97
CA HIS A 227 -11.54 -30.63 -23.13
C HIS A 227 -10.91 -30.85 -24.52
N ILE A 228 -11.51 -30.26 -25.56
CA ILE A 228 -11.03 -30.33 -26.93
C ILE A 228 -10.68 -28.93 -27.38
N GLY A 229 -9.44 -28.73 -27.85
CA GLY A 229 -8.99 -27.44 -28.38
C GLY A 229 -9.55 -27.16 -29.76
N GLY A 230 -9.43 -25.91 -30.19
CA GLY A 230 -9.88 -25.46 -31.50
C GLY A 230 -10.97 -24.39 -31.44
N VAL A 231 -11.62 -24.14 -32.57
CA VAL A 231 -12.74 -23.19 -32.67
C VAL A 231 -13.96 -23.79 -31.98
N ARG A 232 -14.57 -23.03 -31.07
CA ARG A 232 -15.73 -23.44 -30.30
C ARG A 232 -17.02 -22.97 -30.98
N PRO A 233 -18.15 -23.69 -30.80
CA PRO A 233 -19.44 -23.20 -31.27
C PRO A 233 -19.79 -21.88 -30.58
N ALA A 234 -20.64 -21.07 -31.20
CA ALA A 234 -21.33 -20.00 -30.47
C ALA A 234 -22.22 -20.66 -29.41
N LEU A 235 -22.14 -20.16 -28.17
CA LEU A 235 -22.90 -20.70 -27.05
C LEU A 235 -23.80 -19.60 -26.47
N ASP A 236 -25.07 -19.91 -26.38
CA ASP A 236 -26.02 -19.12 -25.62
C ASP A 236 -26.33 -19.84 -24.31
N VAL A 237 -26.37 -19.12 -23.20
CA VAL A 237 -26.57 -19.64 -21.85
C VAL A 237 -27.62 -18.83 -21.13
N ASP A 238 -28.50 -19.52 -20.43
CA ASP A 238 -29.54 -18.92 -19.61
C ASP A 238 -29.80 -19.78 -18.36
N ASN A 239 -30.65 -19.31 -17.45
CA ASN A 239 -31.11 -20.05 -16.28
C ASN A 239 -29.99 -20.67 -15.44
N TYR A 240 -28.89 -19.93 -15.30
CA TYR A 240 -27.71 -20.40 -14.56
C TYR A 240 -27.93 -20.23 -13.07
N GLU A 241 -28.02 -21.34 -12.31
CA GLU A 241 -28.33 -21.33 -10.88
C GLU A 241 -27.42 -22.27 -10.09
N ILE A 242 -27.00 -21.84 -8.91
CA ILE A 242 -26.35 -22.68 -7.90
C ILE A 242 -27.08 -22.46 -6.58
N SER A 243 -27.52 -23.56 -5.93
CA SER A 243 -28.35 -23.50 -4.74
C SER A 243 -28.06 -24.67 -3.79
N SER A 244 -28.34 -24.48 -2.50
CA SER A 244 -28.44 -25.56 -1.52
C SER A 244 -29.80 -26.28 -1.56
N LYS A 245 -30.74 -25.80 -2.39
CA LYS A 245 -32.07 -26.38 -2.53
C LYS A 245 -32.21 -27.01 -3.92
N PRO A 246 -32.93 -28.13 -4.05
CA PRO A 246 -33.20 -28.75 -5.35
C PRO A 246 -33.90 -27.77 -6.30
N HIS A 247 -33.46 -27.78 -7.57
CA HIS A 247 -34.14 -27.04 -8.62
C HIS A 247 -35.52 -27.67 -8.91
N ALA A 248 -36.43 -26.86 -9.46
CA ALA A 248 -37.68 -27.38 -10.00
C ALA A 248 -37.35 -28.41 -11.07
N THR A 249 -38.05 -29.54 -11.05
CA THR A 249 -37.84 -30.56 -12.06
C THR A 249 -38.26 -30.03 -13.42
N PHE A 250 -37.58 -30.46 -14.49
CA PHE A 250 -37.92 -30.10 -15.89
C PHE A 250 -39.38 -30.43 -16.25
N GLU A 251 -39.99 -31.38 -15.53
CA GLU A 251 -41.40 -31.78 -15.71
C GLU A 251 -42.38 -30.99 -14.87
N ALA A 252 -41.94 -30.26 -13.86
CA ALA A 252 -42.85 -29.43 -13.12
C ALA A 252 -43.39 -28.36 -14.06
N ASN A 253 -44.53 -28.63 -14.65
CA ASN A 253 -45.32 -27.55 -15.18
C ASN A 253 -45.48 -26.53 -14.05
N SER A 254 -45.42 -25.25 -14.37
CA SER A 254 -45.68 -24.13 -13.44
C SER A 254 -47.02 -24.25 -12.67
N ALA A 255 -47.83 -25.30 -12.93
CA ALA A 255 -49.06 -25.66 -12.24
C ALA A 255 -48.85 -26.52 -10.99
N ASP A 256 -47.72 -27.21 -10.85
CA ASP A 256 -47.49 -28.17 -9.73
C ASP A 256 -46.83 -27.52 -8.49
N ILE A 257 -46.21 -26.36 -8.64
CA ILE A 257 -45.88 -25.51 -7.47
C ILE A 257 -47.15 -24.64 -7.27
N ALA A 258 -47.79 -24.74 -6.11
CA ALA A 258 -48.99 -24.00 -5.81
C ALA A 258 -48.82 -22.53 -6.26
N ALA A 259 -49.53 -22.13 -7.31
CA ALA A 259 -49.41 -20.83 -7.98
C ALA A 259 -49.32 -19.63 -7.01
N PRO A 260 -49.99 -19.65 -5.83
CA PRO A 260 -49.89 -18.60 -4.82
C PRO A 260 -48.49 -18.52 -4.15
N GLU A 261 -47.82 -19.62 -3.86
CA GLU A 261 -46.48 -19.62 -3.25
C GLU A 261 -45.40 -19.12 -4.22
N LEU A 262 -45.50 -19.52 -5.47
CA LEU A 262 -44.58 -19.07 -6.51
C LEU A 262 -44.78 -17.57 -6.79
N MET A 263 -46.01 -17.10 -6.83
CA MET A 263 -46.34 -15.66 -6.99
C MET A 263 -45.80 -14.85 -5.81
N ALA A 264 -45.99 -15.32 -4.57
CA ALA A 264 -45.46 -14.63 -3.36
C ALA A 264 -43.92 -14.59 -3.35
N ARG A 265 -43.22 -15.68 -3.77
CA ARG A 265 -41.76 -15.67 -3.92
C ARG A 265 -41.29 -14.67 -4.97
N ARG A 266 -41.98 -14.58 -6.11
CA ARG A 266 -41.69 -13.61 -7.18
C ARG A 266 -41.87 -12.17 -6.73
N GLU A 267 -42.97 -11.85 -6.09
CA GLU A 267 -43.23 -10.51 -5.57
C GLU A 267 -42.17 -10.11 -4.53
N LYS A 268 -41.79 -11.03 -3.64
CA LYS A 268 -40.75 -10.79 -2.67
C LYS A 268 -39.37 -10.61 -3.32
N ALA A 269 -39.02 -11.45 -4.30
CA ALA A 269 -37.77 -11.32 -5.06
C ALA A 269 -37.73 -9.98 -5.83
N ALA A 270 -38.82 -9.59 -6.50
CA ALA A 270 -38.91 -8.33 -7.21
C ALA A 270 -38.79 -7.11 -6.28
N ALA A 271 -39.36 -7.20 -5.08
CA ALA A 271 -39.22 -6.15 -4.06
C ALA A 271 -37.76 -6.02 -3.57
N ILE A 272 -37.08 -7.14 -3.31
CA ILE A 272 -35.67 -7.15 -2.90
C ILE A 272 -34.76 -6.65 -4.04
N HIS A 273 -35.02 -7.04 -5.29
CA HIS A 273 -34.29 -6.52 -6.45
C HIS A 273 -34.38 -4.99 -6.55
N LYS A 274 -35.58 -4.45 -6.35
CA LYS A 274 -35.77 -3.01 -6.36
C LYS A 274 -35.00 -2.30 -5.24
N GLN A 275 -35.04 -2.86 -4.02
CA GLN A 275 -34.28 -2.34 -2.88
C GLN A 275 -32.78 -2.44 -3.13
N LEU A 276 -32.30 -3.56 -3.68
CA LEU A 276 -30.90 -3.77 -4.02
C LEU A 276 -30.40 -2.78 -5.09
N ALA A 277 -31.21 -2.49 -6.10
CA ALA A 277 -30.89 -1.49 -7.12
C ALA A 277 -30.73 -0.09 -6.49
N THR A 278 -31.65 0.30 -5.61
CA THR A 278 -31.59 1.58 -4.90
C THR A 278 -30.36 1.65 -4.00
N ALA A 279 -30.09 0.60 -3.20
CA ALA A 279 -28.93 0.56 -2.30
C ALA A 279 -27.60 0.61 -3.06
N ARG A 280 -27.52 -0.02 -4.24
CA ARG A 280 -26.33 0.06 -5.11
C ARG A 280 -26.12 1.46 -5.69
N GLU A 281 -27.19 2.13 -6.09
CA GLU A 281 -27.12 3.51 -6.59
C GLU A 281 -26.68 4.47 -5.48
N GLU A 282 -27.19 4.32 -4.27
CA GLU A 282 -26.79 5.09 -3.10
C GLU A 282 -25.33 4.84 -2.72
N ALA A 283 -24.90 3.59 -2.72
CA ALA A 283 -23.50 3.22 -2.46
C ALA A 283 -22.54 3.79 -3.53
N GLN A 284 -22.94 3.75 -4.80
CA GLN A 284 -22.17 4.34 -5.89
C GLN A 284 -22.07 5.86 -5.75
N LYS A 285 -23.17 6.53 -5.39
CA LYS A 285 -23.19 7.97 -5.15
C LYS A 285 -22.33 8.37 -3.97
N ALA A 286 -22.44 7.65 -2.86
CA ALA A 286 -21.59 7.85 -1.68
C ALA A 286 -20.10 7.63 -1.99
N GLY A 287 -19.77 6.62 -2.82
CA GLY A 287 -18.42 6.37 -3.31
C GLY A 287 -17.88 7.49 -4.20
N GLN A 288 -18.71 8.06 -5.05
CA GLN A 288 -18.34 9.23 -5.87
C GLN A 288 -18.14 10.49 -5.02
N GLU A 289 -19.00 10.71 -4.04
CA GLU A 289 -18.88 11.81 -3.08
C GLU A 289 -17.60 11.67 -2.24
N LEU A 290 -17.30 10.47 -1.74
CA LEU A 290 -16.06 10.19 -1.02
C LEU A 290 -14.83 10.43 -1.89
N ASN A 291 -14.83 9.97 -3.14
CA ASN A 291 -13.73 10.23 -4.08
C ASN A 291 -13.55 11.72 -4.35
N SER A 292 -14.64 12.46 -4.52
CA SER A 292 -14.59 13.92 -4.68
C SER A 292 -14.00 14.61 -3.45
N LEU A 293 -14.40 14.20 -2.24
CA LEU A 293 -13.86 14.72 -0.99
C LEU A 293 -12.38 14.37 -0.79
N LEU A 294 -11.96 13.18 -1.23
CA LEU A 294 -10.56 12.75 -1.16
C LEU A 294 -9.67 13.48 -2.18
N THR A 295 -10.21 13.85 -3.34
CA THR A 295 -9.44 14.50 -4.42
C THR A 295 -9.45 16.02 -4.30
N ASP A 296 -10.61 16.60 -4.03
CA ASP A 296 -10.86 18.05 -4.08
C ASP A 296 -11.42 18.62 -2.75
N GLY A 297 -11.35 17.84 -1.68
CA GLY A 297 -11.87 18.22 -0.37
C GLY A 297 -11.18 19.46 0.20
N PRO A 298 -11.85 20.19 1.13
CA PRO A 298 -11.36 21.45 1.69
C PRO A 298 -10.13 21.26 2.60
N PHE A 299 -9.75 20.04 2.89
CA PHE A 299 -8.63 19.72 3.77
C PHE A 299 -7.62 18.80 3.09
N PRO A 300 -6.31 19.04 3.24
CA PRO A 300 -5.30 18.10 2.77
C PRO A 300 -5.45 16.76 3.49
N MET A 301 -5.50 15.70 2.73
CA MET A 301 -5.61 14.34 3.26
C MET A 301 -4.25 13.83 3.74
N ALA A 302 -4.25 13.10 4.86
CA ALA A 302 -3.08 12.42 5.38
C ALA A 302 -3.42 10.95 5.68
N TYR A 303 -2.44 10.07 5.50
CA TYR A 303 -2.59 8.70 5.97
C TYR A 303 -2.72 8.68 7.50
N GLY A 304 -3.75 8.01 7.98
CA GLY A 304 -4.01 7.84 9.40
C GLY A 304 -4.34 6.39 9.74
N MET A 305 -4.44 6.11 11.02
CA MET A 305 -4.88 4.80 11.52
C MET A 305 -6.28 4.95 12.11
N ALA A 306 -7.20 4.10 11.68
CA ALA A 306 -8.50 3.92 12.31
C ALA A 306 -8.40 2.91 13.47
N GLU A 307 -9.33 2.99 14.42
CA GLU A 307 -9.48 1.96 15.43
C GLU A 307 -10.06 0.69 14.78
N GLY A 308 -9.42 -0.45 15.07
CA GLY A 308 -9.96 -1.77 14.74
C GLY A 308 -10.76 -2.35 15.91
N THR A 309 -10.89 -3.67 15.95
CA THR A 309 -11.45 -4.40 17.11
C THR A 309 -10.30 -4.74 18.06
N PRO A 310 -10.12 -4.01 19.16
CA PRO A 310 -9.04 -4.27 20.11
C PRO A 310 -9.32 -5.56 20.88
N HIS A 311 -8.29 -6.35 21.07
CA HIS A 311 -8.36 -7.60 21.85
C HIS A 311 -7.08 -7.83 22.64
N ASP A 312 -7.18 -8.55 23.74
CA ASP A 312 -6.04 -9.04 24.49
C ASP A 312 -5.39 -10.22 23.74
N VAL A 313 -4.11 -10.45 23.95
CA VAL A 313 -3.37 -11.48 23.23
C VAL A 313 -2.77 -12.50 24.19
N GLN A 314 -2.57 -13.72 23.69
CA GLN A 314 -1.91 -14.77 24.47
C GLN A 314 -0.37 -14.67 24.32
N ILE A 315 0.32 -15.03 25.38
CA ILE A 315 1.78 -15.19 25.37
C ILE A 315 2.12 -16.29 24.36
N GLN A 316 3.04 -16.00 23.45
CA GLN A 316 3.60 -17.00 22.55
C GLN A 316 4.77 -17.71 23.27
N LYS A 317 4.57 -18.96 23.69
CA LYS A 317 5.61 -19.73 24.39
C LYS A 317 6.82 -19.90 23.49
N ARG A 318 7.99 -19.43 23.95
CA ARG A 318 9.25 -19.41 23.19
C ARG A 318 9.19 -18.63 21.87
N GLY A 319 8.23 -17.70 21.73
CA GLY A 319 8.02 -16.95 20.51
C GLY A 319 7.30 -17.73 19.38
N GLU A 320 6.77 -18.93 19.67
CA GLU A 320 6.09 -19.79 18.71
C GLU A 320 4.58 -19.50 18.67
N PRO A 321 4.04 -18.94 17.57
CA PRO A 321 2.63 -18.58 17.47
C PRO A 321 1.66 -19.75 17.64
N SER A 322 2.09 -20.96 17.26
CA SER A 322 1.29 -22.18 17.40
C SER A 322 1.20 -22.71 18.84
N GLN A 323 1.97 -22.12 19.78
CA GLN A 323 1.98 -22.50 21.18
C GLN A 323 1.50 -21.37 22.09
N PRO A 324 0.17 -21.08 22.12
CA PRO A 324 -0.37 -20.02 22.94
C PRO A 324 -0.22 -20.37 24.45
N GLY A 325 0.07 -19.35 25.23
CA GLY A 325 0.09 -19.38 26.71
C GLY A 325 -1.08 -18.64 27.31
N ASP A 326 -0.84 -18.02 28.46
CA ASP A 326 -1.85 -17.27 29.20
C ASP A 326 -2.28 -16.01 28.44
N LEU A 327 -3.55 -15.63 28.57
CA LEU A 327 -4.07 -14.38 28.05
C LEU A 327 -3.48 -13.21 28.84
N VAL A 328 -2.98 -12.19 28.15
CA VAL A 328 -2.39 -10.99 28.77
C VAL A 328 -3.24 -9.79 28.39
N ALA A 329 -3.70 -9.08 29.41
CA ALA A 329 -4.38 -7.82 29.26
C ALA A 329 -3.44 -6.75 28.67
N ARG A 330 -3.99 -5.87 27.86
CA ARG A 330 -3.26 -4.71 27.32
C ARG A 330 -2.75 -3.82 28.45
N GLY A 331 -1.55 -3.29 28.33
CA GLY A 331 -0.94 -2.45 29.36
C GLY A 331 0.41 -1.91 28.95
N PHE A 332 1.08 -1.25 29.88
CA PHE A 332 2.39 -0.63 29.67
C PHE A 332 3.44 -1.27 30.57
N ILE A 333 4.71 -0.97 30.33
CA ILE A 333 5.84 -1.57 31.03
C ILE A 333 5.81 -1.19 32.51
N THR A 334 5.55 -2.14 33.39
CA THR A 334 5.37 -1.92 34.83
C THR A 334 6.63 -1.40 35.51
N SER A 335 7.83 -1.84 35.09
CA SER A 335 9.11 -1.32 35.61
C SER A 335 9.35 0.17 35.30
N LEU A 336 8.60 0.74 34.37
CA LEU A 336 8.62 2.17 34.04
C LEU A 336 7.37 2.92 34.54
N GLY A 337 6.67 2.35 35.51
CA GLY A 337 5.45 2.94 36.08
C GLY A 337 4.19 2.72 35.25
N GLY A 338 4.24 1.79 34.30
CA GLY A 338 3.06 1.43 33.49
C GLY A 338 2.06 0.57 34.25
N THR A 339 0.78 0.66 33.86
CA THR A 339 -0.33 -0.10 34.43
C THR A 339 -1.06 -0.88 33.33
N THR A 340 -1.84 -1.86 33.74
CA THR A 340 -2.78 -2.58 32.87
C THR A 340 -3.93 -1.66 32.48
N LEU A 341 -4.38 -1.72 31.23
CA LEU A 341 -5.55 -0.99 30.76
C LEU A 341 -6.85 -1.66 31.24
N PRO A 342 -7.91 -0.90 31.50
CA PRO A 342 -9.23 -1.46 31.79
C PRO A 342 -9.72 -2.38 30.66
N ALA A 343 -10.38 -3.47 31.00
CA ALA A 343 -10.90 -4.42 30.01
C ALA A 343 -12.00 -3.83 29.13
N ASP A 344 -12.75 -2.87 29.66
CA ASP A 344 -13.84 -2.16 29.00
C ASP A 344 -13.40 -0.86 28.31
N LEU A 345 -12.08 -0.64 28.19
CA LEU A 345 -11.55 0.56 27.53
C LEU A 345 -11.97 0.59 26.06
N PRO A 346 -12.69 1.62 25.60
CA PRO A 346 -12.99 1.79 24.20
C PRO A 346 -11.70 2.10 23.40
N GLY A 347 -11.52 1.42 22.27
CA GLY A 347 -10.36 1.60 21.42
C GLY A 347 -9.12 0.79 21.82
N SER A 348 -8.05 0.97 21.05
CA SER A 348 -6.82 0.16 21.13
C SER A 348 -5.94 0.46 22.35
N GLY A 349 -6.10 1.62 22.99
CA GLY A 349 -5.21 2.11 24.06
C GLY A 349 -4.08 3.03 23.57
N ARG A 350 -4.07 3.44 22.28
CA ARG A 350 -3.03 4.34 21.74
C ARG A 350 -3.01 5.70 22.44
N LEU A 351 -4.17 6.25 22.77
CA LEU A 351 -4.25 7.52 23.53
C LEU A 351 -3.60 7.38 24.89
N GLN A 352 -3.93 6.32 25.63
CA GLN A 352 -3.35 6.04 26.94
C GLN A 352 -1.86 5.77 26.88
N LEU A 353 -1.38 5.14 25.79
CA LEU A 353 0.05 4.99 25.52
C LEU A 353 0.72 6.35 25.36
N ALA A 354 0.12 7.25 24.59
CA ALA A 354 0.66 8.61 24.40
C ALA A 354 0.68 9.37 25.74
N GLU A 355 -0.39 9.31 26.52
CA GLU A 355 -0.48 9.95 27.86
C GLU A 355 0.58 9.40 28.82
N TRP A 356 0.78 8.07 28.86
CA TRP A 356 1.80 7.46 29.70
C TRP A 356 3.21 7.86 29.26
N LEU A 357 3.52 7.84 27.97
CA LEU A 357 4.82 8.22 27.43
C LEU A 357 5.16 9.70 27.65
N THR A 358 4.16 10.58 27.61
CA THR A 358 4.34 12.04 27.79
C THR A 358 4.10 12.50 29.23
N SER A 359 3.82 11.58 30.15
CA SER A 359 3.68 11.90 31.56
C SER A 359 4.96 12.53 32.10
N PRO A 360 4.88 13.63 32.89
CA PRO A 360 6.03 14.20 33.59
C PRO A 360 6.73 13.21 34.54
N GLN A 361 6.03 12.18 34.99
CA GLN A 361 6.54 11.14 35.86
C GLN A 361 7.22 9.99 35.10
N HIS A 362 7.11 9.95 33.76
CA HIS A 362 7.77 8.90 32.99
C HIS A 362 9.30 9.05 33.08
N PRO A 363 10.03 8.00 33.53
CA PRO A 363 11.42 8.16 33.93
C PRO A 363 12.39 8.40 32.75
N LEU A 364 12.00 8.04 31.52
CA LEU A 364 12.94 8.02 30.40
C LEU A 364 12.62 9.03 29.30
N THR A 365 11.35 9.30 28.97
CA THR A 365 11.02 10.06 27.75
C THR A 365 11.73 11.41 27.66
N ALA A 366 11.67 12.22 28.72
CA ALA A 366 12.32 13.52 28.75
C ALA A 366 13.86 13.39 28.71
N ARG A 367 14.43 12.44 29.49
CA ARG A 367 15.88 12.21 29.50
C ARG A 367 16.41 11.76 28.13
N VAL A 368 15.73 10.84 27.47
CA VAL A 368 16.10 10.37 26.12
C VAL A 368 16.07 11.52 25.12
N MET A 369 15.00 12.33 25.15
CA MET A 369 14.86 13.46 24.22
C MET A 369 15.96 14.50 24.43
N VAL A 370 16.21 14.95 25.66
CA VAL A 370 17.25 15.96 25.91
C VAL A 370 18.65 15.41 25.66
N ASN A 371 18.87 14.12 25.87
CA ASN A 371 20.14 13.46 25.51
C ASN A 371 20.38 13.50 23.99
N ARG A 372 19.35 13.30 23.19
CA ARG A 372 19.44 13.40 21.73
C ARG A 372 19.66 14.84 21.27
N LEU A 373 18.96 15.81 21.87
CA LEU A 373 19.20 17.23 21.59
C LEU A 373 20.63 17.63 21.90
N TRP A 374 21.17 17.18 23.05
CA TRP A 374 22.56 17.37 23.43
C TRP A 374 23.52 16.72 22.42
N GLN A 375 23.27 15.47 22.06
CA GLN A 375 24.07 14.74 21.08
C GLN A 375 24.16 15.47 19.72
N TYR A 376 23.06 16.03 19.24
CA TYR A 376 23.08 16.77 17.97
C TYR A 376 23.88 18.07 18.04
N HIS A 377 23.98 18.69 19.20
CA HIS A 377 24.79 19.89 19.39
C HIS A 377 26.27 19.58 19.59
N PHE A 378 26.59 18.57 20.38
CA PHE A 378 27.96 18.26 20.79
C PHE A 378 28.57 17.02 20.11
N GLY A 379 27.83 16.38 19.20
CA GLY A 379 28.27 15.16 18.52
C GLY A 379 28.20 13.89 19.39
N ARG A 380 27.99 14.02 20.70
CA ARG A 380 27.91 12.92 21.65
C ARG A 380 26.89 13.22 22.73
N GLY A 381 26.08 12.23 23.11
CA GLY A 381 25.12 12.35 24.21
C GLY A 381 25.77 12.28 25.61
N LEU A 382 25.10 12.84 26.61
CA LEU A 382 25.45 12.64 28.02
C LEU A 382 25.37 11.14 28.39
N VAL A 383 24.40 10.43 27.82
CA VAL A 383 24.38 8.97 27.76
C VAL A 383 24.89 8.58 26.37
N LYS A 384 26.05 7.91 26.33
CA LYS A 384 26.73 7.53 25.08
C LYS A 384 26.03 6.44 24.29
N THR A 385 25.08 5.74 24.89
CA THR A 385 24.21 4.72 24.27
C THR A 385 22.80 5.27 24.09
N PRO A 386 22.54 6.16 23.12
CA PRO A 386 21.28 6.92 23.05
C PRO A 386 20.05 6.07 22.75
N ASN A 387 20.22 4.83 22.29
CA ASN A 387 19.14 3.84 22.12
C ASN A 387 19.04 2.83 23.28
N ASP A 388 19.92 2.91 24.27
CA ASP A 388 19.90 2.00 25.42
C ASP A 388 20.17 2.76 26.72
N PHE A 389 19.11 3.06 27.45
CA PHE A 389 19.11 3.63 28.79
C PHE A 389 18.91 2.57 29.87
N GLY A 390 18.96 1.30 29.49
CA GLY A 390 18.80 0.16 30.39
C GLY A 390 20.13 -0.35 30.98
N VAL A 391 20.06 -1.54 31.55
CA VAL A 391 21.18 -2.18 32.28
C VAL A 391 22.39 -2.47 31.39
N ARG A 392 22.20 -2.57 30.08
CA ARG A 392 23.29 -2.80 29.12
C ARG A 392 23.85 -1.51 28.54
N GLY A 393 23.14 -0.39 28.74
CA GLY A 393 23.59 0.93 28.34
C GLY A 393 24.69 1.47 29.25
N LEU A 394 25.32 2.55 28.83
CA LEU A 394 26.30 3.26 29.64
C LEU A 394 25.59 4.29 30.55
N PRO A 395 26.10 4.49 31.78
CA PRO A 395 25.58 5.52 32.65
C PRO A 395 25.84 6.93 32.06
N PRO A 396 25.02 7.92 32.42
CA PRO A 396 25.27 9.29 32.01
C PRO A 396 26.57 9.82 32.60
N THR A 397 27.34 10.55 31.80
CA THR A 397 28.59 11.21 32.25
C THR A 397 28.30 12.33 33.26
N HIS A 398 27.16 12.99 33.12
CA HIS A 398 26.70 14.10 33.98
C HIS A 398 25.22 13.87 34.36
N PRO A 399 24.94 13.01 35.36
CA PRO A 399 23.57 12.64 35.70
C PRO A 399 22.72 13.83 36.16
N GLU A 400 23.28 14.74 36.97
CA GLU A 400 22.57 15.91 37.45
C GLU A 400 22.23 16.91 36.32
N LEU A 401 23.11 17.05 35.34
CA LEU A 401 22.84 17.88 34.15
C LEU A 401 21.73 17.28 33.29
N LEU A 402 21.76 15.96 33.09
CA LEU A 402 20.74 15.26 32.34
C LEU A 402 19.35 15.45 32.98
N ASP A 403 19.28 15.31 34.31
CA ASP A 403 18.04 15.49 35.08
C ASP A 403 17.57 16.94 35.08
N HIS A 404 18.49 17.89 35.20
CA HIS A 404 18.18 19.31 35.08
C HIS A 404 17.58 19.66 33.72
N LEU A 405 18.21 19.21 32.63
CA LEU A 405 17.73 19.47 31.28
C LEU A 405 16.38 18.80 31.04
N ALA A 406 16.19 17.55 31.51
CA ALA A 406 14.90 16.86 31.41
C ALA A 406 13.78 17.60 32.14
N SER A 407 14.04 18.09 33.36
CA SER A 407 13.10 18.90 34.13
C SER A 407 12.77 20.23 33.43
N LYS A 408 13.77 20.91 32.88
CA LYS A 408 13.56 22.15 32.09
C LYS A 408 12.76 21.90 30.82
N PHE A 409 12.97 20.76 30.16
CA PHE A 409 12.22 20.39 28.97
C PHE A 409 10.72 20.19 29.29
N ILE A 410 10.40 19.45 30.36
CA ILE A 410 9.02 19.29 30.84
C ILE A 410 8.41 20.65 31.21
N GLN A 411 9.12 21.47 32.02
CA GLN A 411 8.65 22.80 32.47
C GLN A 411 8.40 23.77 31.32
N SER A 412 9.14 23.66 30.21
CA SER A 412 8.96 24.48 29.02
C SER A 412 7.80 24.02 28.12
N GLY A 413 6.97 23.05 28.58
CA GLY A 413 5.90 22.46 27.76
C GLY A 413 6.44 21.61 26.60
N TRP A 414 7.53 20.87 26.82
CA TRP A 414 8.19 20.01 25.82
C TRP A 414 8.71 20.79 24.59
N SER A 415 9.15 22.05 24.82
CA SER A 415 9.61 22.93 23.75
C SER A 415 11.04 22.63 23.33
N MET A 416 11.22 21.97 22.19
CA MET A 416 12.55 21.74 21.59
C MET A 416 13.28 23.06 21.29
N LYS A 417 12.56 24.10 20.80
CA LYS A 417 13.17 25.41 20.54
C LYS A 417 13.74 26.05 21.79
N SER A 418 13.08 25.90 22.94
CA SER A 418 13.59 26.40 24.22
C SER A 418 14.87 25.68 24.63
N MET A 419 14.93 24.36 24.40
CA MET A 419 16.12 23.56 24.70
C MET A 419 17.28 23.92 23.78
N HIS A 420 17.07 24.04 22.46
CA HIS A 420 18.11 24.49 21.54
C HIS A 420 18.69 25.84 21.97
N ARG A 421 17.81 26.81 22.31
CA ARG A 421 18.24 28.12 22.79
C ARG A 421 19.06 27.99 24.09
N LEU A 422 18.60 27.18 25.04
CA LEU A 422 19.30 27.00 26.32
C LEU A 422 20.71 26.42 26.10
N ILE A 423 20.84 25.39 25.26
CA ILE A 423 22.12 24.75 24.96
C ILE A 423 23.06 25.72 24.21
N MET A 424 22.61 26.35 23.14
CA MET A 424 23.43 27.21 22.28
C MET A 424 23.90 28.48 22.98
N LEU A 425 23.13 29.00 23.95
CA LEU A 425 23.52 30.14 24.74
C LEU A 425 24.38 29.77 25.97
N SER A 426 24.63 28.48 26.22
CA SER A 426 25.48 28.03 27.31
C SER A 426 26.95 28.36 27.03
N ARG A 427 27.71 28.56 28.10
CA ARG A 427 29.18 28.74 27.99
C ARG A 427 29.84 27.53 27.35
N THR A 428 29.36 26.33 27.66
CA THR A 428 29.89 25.09 27.13
C THR A 428 29.81 25.01 25.60
N TYR A 429 28.71 25.50 24.99
CA TYR A 429 28.56 25.52 23.54
C TYR A 429 29.42 26.58 22.86
N GLN A 430 29.78 27.64 23.59
CA GLN A 430 30.55 28.79 23.09
C GLN A 430 32.07 28.64 23.34
N LEU A 431 32.52 27.48 23.82
CA LEU A 431 33.95 27.21 23.97
C LEU A 431 34.62 27.09 22.59
N ALA A 432 35.91 27.48 22.53
CA ALA A 432 36.70 27.27 21.32
C ALA A 432 36.96 25.79 21.06
N ALA A 433 37.09 25.42 19.78
CA ALA A 433 37.40 24.04 19.39
C ALA A 433 38.88 23.66 19.67
N GLU A 434 39.77 24.62 19.66
CA GLU A 434 41.16 24.39 20.06
C GLU A 434 41.27 24.40 21.59
N PRO A 435 41.70 23.29 22.17
CA PRO A 435 41.82 23.18 23.61
C PRO A 435 42.95 24.03 24.16
N ASP A 436 42.68 24.73 25.26
CA ASP A 436 43.75 25.24 26.10
C ASP A 436 44.47 24.08 26.74
N ARG A 437 45.74 23.90 26.41
CA ARG A 437 46.57 22.76 26.90
C ARG A 437 46.68 22.71 28.41
N ALA A 438 46.71 23.90 29.08
CA ALA A 438 46.77 23.96 30.54
C ALA A 438 45.44 23.47 31.15
N ALA A 439 44.31 23.96 30.62
CA ALA A 439 42.99 23.55 31.07
C ALA A 439 42.72 22.03 30.84
N LEU A 440 43.24 21.47 29.76
CA LEU A 440 43.17 20.01 29.52
C LEU A 440 43.96 19.22 30.55
N GLN A 441 45.19 19.62 30.86
CA GLN A 441 46.03 18.93 31.83
C GLN A 441 45.45 18.99 33.25
N ASP A 442 44.87 20.11 33.64
CA ASP A 442 44.19 20.29 34.92
C ASP A 442 42.93 19.40 35.00
N ALA A 443 42.12 19.37 33.95
CA ALA A 443 40.90 18.56 33.90
C ALA A 443 41.18 17.05 33.88
N GLU A 444 42.21 16.61 33.18
CA GLU A 444 42.67 15.20 33.17
C GLU A 444 43.24 14.78 34.51
N ALA A 445 43.91 15.70 35.23
CA ALA A 445 44.45 15.43 36.56
C ALA A 445 43.35 15.31 37.64
N GLU A 446 42.27 16.09 37.51
CA GLU A 446 41.15 16.06 38.46
C GLU A 446 40.19 14.88 38.24
N SER A 447 40.12 14.31 37.05
CA SER A 447 39.16 13.30 36.70
C SER A 447 39.76 12.10 35.98
N SER A 448 40.44 11.25 36.75
CA SER A 448 41.03 9.99 36.22
C SER A 448 40.01 8.94 35.72
N ALA A 449 38.72 9.15 35.94
CA ALA A 449 37.64 8.20 35.61
C ALA A 449 36.78 8.61 34.39
N ILE A 450 36.87 9.85 33.90
CA ILE A 450 36.07 10.36 32.80
C ILE A 450 37.01 10.66 31.62
N ASP A 451 36.63 10.21 30.41
CA ASP A 451 37.34 10.55 29.17
C ASP A 451 37.35 12.09 29.02
N SER A 452 38.54 12.69 28.75
CA SER A 452 38.69 14.13 28.58
C SER A 452 37.69 14.75 27.58
N LYS A 453 37.28 13.96 26.61
CA LYS A 453 36.22 14.33 25.64
C LYS A 453 34.83 14.53 26.26
N ASP A 454 34.58 13.94 27.41
CA ASP A 454 33.31 14.04 28.12
C ASP A 454 33.27 15.19 29.13
N LEU A 455 34.43 15.82 29.41
CA LEU A 455 34.53 16.93 30.37
C LEU A 455 34.04 18.26 29.80
N TYR A 456 33.80 18.35 28.49
CA TYR A 456 33.36 19.57 27.80
C TYR A 456 34.21 20.82 28.12
N VAL A 457 35.52 20.65 28.25
CA VAL A 457 36.48 21.75 28.49
C VAL A 457 36.82 22.56 27.24
N HIS A 458 36.46 22.04 26.07
CA HIS A 458 36.51 22.70 24.79
C HIS A 458 35.36 22.20 23.91
N PHE A 459 35.00 22.93 22.86
CA PHE A 459 34.03 22.46 21.86
C PHE A 459 34.69 21.34 21.03
N GLN A 460 34.02 20.21 20.88
CA GLN A 460 34.54 19.13 20.05
C GLN A 460 34.14 19.32 18.60
N ARG A 461 35.13 19.47 17.73
CA ARG A 461 34.93 19.53 16.30
C ARG A 461 34.09 18.36 15.82
N ARG A 462 32.97 18.64 15.18
CA ARG A 462 32.12 17.61 14.62
C ARG A 462 31.92 17.81 13.12
N ARG A 463 31.78 16.69 12.41
CA ARG A 463 31.42 16.73 11.01
C ARG A 463 29.94 17.09 10.86
N LEU A 464 29.61 17.85 9.80
CA LEU A 464 28.25 18.11 9.40
C LEU A 464 27.57 16.80 8.93
N SER A 465 26.31 16.61 9.28
CA SER A 465 25.47 15.54 8.76
C SER A 465 25.15 15.74 7.27
N ALA A 466 24.68 14.69 6.60
CA ALA A 466 24.30 14.76 5.20
C ALA A 466 23.30 15.91 4.92
N GLU A 467 22.30 16.06 5.77
CA GLU A 467 21.29 17.09 5.67
C GLU A 467 21.89 18.50 5.88
N GLU A 468 22.79 18.67 6.86
CA GLU A 468 23.48 19.94 7.11
C GLU A 468 24.38 20.33 5.93
N ILE A 469 25.16 19.39 5.37
CA ILE A 469 26.00 19.65 4.19
C ILE A 469 25.18 20.15 3.02
N ARG A 470 24.07 19.46 2.67
CA ARG A 470 23.23 19.83 1.54
C ARG A 470 22.56 21.19 1.76
N ASP A 471 22.01 21.43 2.94
CA ASP A 471 21.33 22.68 3.27
C ASP A 471 22.33 23.85 3.28
N SER A 472 23.57 23.64 3.76
CA SER A 472 24.63 24.65 3.69
C SER A 472 25.01 25.02 2.26
N ILE A 473 25.15 24.05 1.37
CA ILE A 473 25.41 24.28 -0.05
C ILE A 473 24.28 25.10 -0.70
N LEU A 474 23.02 24.72 -0.42
CA LEU A 474 21.84 25.46 -0.92
C LEU A 474 21.75 26.88 -0.34
N GLN A 475 22.07 27.05 0.94
CA GLN A 475 22.04 28.35 1.61
C GLN A 475 23.08 29.31 1.01
N ILE A 476 24.30 28.84 0.82
CA ILE A 476 25.41 29.67 0.28
C ILE A 476 25.12 30.03 -1.17
N SER A 477 24.65 29.10 -1.97
CA SER A 477 24.28 29.38 -3.37
C SER A 477 23.10 30.36 -3.47
N GLY A 478 22.32 30.55 -2.39
CA GLY A 478 21.12 31.40 -2.36
C GLY A 478 19.89 30.72 -2.93
N GLU A 479 19.94 29.39 -3.09
CA GLU A 479 18.85 28.61 -3.67
C GLU A 479 18.08 27.78 -2.63
N LEU A 480 18.41 27.91 -1.33
CA LEU A 480 17.65 27.25 -0.27
C LEU A 480 16.24 27.85 -0.17
N ASP A 481 15.25 27.03 -0.45
CA ASP A 481 13.85 27.36 -0.25
C ASP A 481 13.45 27.05 1.20
N LEU A 482 13.09 28.09 1.96
CA LEU A 482 12.68 28.00 3.36
C LEU A 482 11.18 27.76 3.52
N SER A 483 10.43 27.64 2.44
CA SER A 483 9.01 27.32 2.52
C SER A 483 8.78 25.94 3.13
N GLN A 484 7.59 25.74 3.67
CA GLN A 484 7.21 24.42 4.20
C GLN A 484 7.05 23.42 3.06
N GLY A 485 7.67 22.25 3.21
CA GLY A 485 7.47 21.15 2.27
C GLY A 485 6.01 20.72 2.21
N ARG A 486 5.59 20.35 1.02
CA ARG A 486 4.27 19.78 0.75
C ARG A 486 4.39 18.26 0.60
N GLU A 487 3.27 17.61 0.32
CA GLU A 487 3.23 16.20 -0.04
C GLU A 487 4.15 15.89 -1.24
N HIS A 488 4.74 14.72 -1.23
CA HIS A 488 5.52 14.26 -2.37
C HIS A 488 4.63 13.99 -3.58
N PRO A 489 5.10 14.19 -4.80
CA PRO A 489 4.33 13.99 -6.04
C PRO A 489 4.14 12.50 -6.35
N PHE A 490 3.51 11.76 -5.45
CA PHE A 490 3.15 10.37 -5.70
C PHE A 490 2.19 10.25 -6.88
N PRO A 491 2.31 9.19 -7.68
CA PRO A 491 1.29 8.87 -8.66
C PRO A 491 -0.05 8.59 -7.97
N SER A 492 -1.15 8.77 -8.70
CA SER A 492 -2.49 8.43 -8.19
C SER A 492 -2.54 6.98 -7.70
N PRO A 493 -3.18 6.68 -6.55
CA PRO A 493 -3.32 5.31 -6.03
C PRO A 493 -3.88 4.32 -7.06
N VAL A 494 -4.78 4.75 -7.95
CA VAL A 494 -5.33 3.93 -9.04
C VAL A 494 -4.26 3.43 -10.01
N SER A 495 -3.15 4.18 -10.14
CA SER A 495 -2.04 3.81 -11.03
C SER A 495 -0.95 2.98 -10.34
N TRP A 496 -1.12 2.61 -9.06
CA TRP A 496 -0.11 1.84 -8.34
C TRP A 496 -0.07 0.39 -8.79
N GLY A 497 0.91 0.07 -9.64
CA GLY A 497 1.25 -1.30 -10.04
C GLY A 497 2.50 -1.83 -9.33
N PHE A 498 2.80 -1.33 -8.12
CA PHE A 498 4.02 -1.70 -7.40
C PHE A 498 3.91 -3.09 -6.80
N SER A 499 4.96 -3.86 -6.96
CA SER A 499 5.09 -5.21 -6.43
C SER A 499 6.50 -5.42 -5.84
N GLN A 500 6.75 -6.58 -5.26
CA GLN A 500 8.11 -6.94 -4.83
C GLN A 500 9.13 -6.98 -5.99
N HIS A 501 8.67 -7.22 -7.23
CA HIS A 501 9.51 -7.28 -8.42
C HIS A 501 9.64 -5.93 -9.15
N GLY A 502 8.69 -5.02 -8.93
CA GLY A 502 8.67 -3.66 -9.45
C GLY A 502 8.32 -2.66 -8.37
N PRO A 503 9.21 -2.42 -7.37
CA PRO A 503 8.91 -1.52 -6.27
C PRO A 503 8.93 -0.05 -6.71
N PHE A 504 8.27 0.80 -5.91
CA PHE A 504 8.40 2.24 -6.06
C PHE A 504 9.82 2.68 -5.68
N ILE A 505 10.55 3.26 -6.63
CA ILE A 505 11.95 3.70 -6.46
C ILE A 505 12.22 5.13 -6.96
N ALA A 506 11.18 5.92 -7.19
CA ALA A 506 11.36 7.30 -7.62
C ALA A 506 12.03 8.16 -6.53
N VAL A 507 12.88 9.09 -6.96
CA VAL A 507 13.53 10.07 -6.10
C VAL A 507 13.11 11.45 -6.60
N TYR A 508 12.70 12.31 -5.68
CA TYR A 508 12.26 13.66 -5.99
C TYR A 508 13.23 14.68 -5.38
N ASP A 509 13.96 15.36 -6.26
CA ASP A 509 14.88 16.43 -5.87
C ASP A 509 14.15 17.79 -5.83
N HIS A 510 14.52 18.60 -4.87
CA HIS A 510 14.02 19.97 -4.70
C HIS A 510 15.02 20.81 -3.93
N ASN A 511 14.85 22.13 -3.92
CA ASN A 511 15.70 23.06 -3.16
C ASN A 511 15.16 23.40 -1.75
N LEU A 512 14.10 22.74 -1.29
CA LEU A 512 13.65 22.84 0.09
C LEU A 512 14.70 22.29 1.05
N ARG A 513 14.58 22.58 2.34
CA ARG A 513 15.42 21.99 3.39
C ARG A 513 15.42 20.46 3.30
N SER A 514 16.56 19.86 3.57
CA SER A 514 16.76 18.40 3.44
C SER A 514 15.84 17.55 4.34
N VAL A 515 15.28 18.14 5.40
CA VAL A 515 14.27 17.49 6.24
C VAL A 515 12.99 17.12 5.45
N TYR A 516 12.74 17.78 4.32
CA TYR A 516 11.61 17.49 3.43
C TYR A 516 11.94 16.53 2.29
N LEU A 517 13.18 16.04 2.20
CA LEU A 517 13.51 15.01 1.21
C LEU A 517 12.74 13.72 1.51
N MET A 518 12.18 13.12 0.47
CA MET A 518 11.48 11.86 0.62
C MET A 518 12.45 10.75 1.03
N THR A 519 12.13 10.07 2.13
CA THR A 519 12.84 8.89 2.58
C THR A 519 12.00 7.65 2.30
N GLN A 520 12.55 6.67 1.59
CA GLN A 520 11.89 5.41 1.31
C GLN A 520 12.79 4.22 1.65
N ARG A 521 12.16 3.11 2.06
CA ARG A 521 12.90 1.94 2.56
C ARG A 521 13.68 1.21 1.47
N LEU A 522 13.16 1.19 0.25
CA LEU A 522 13.74 0.40 -0.84
C LEU A 522 14.84 1.13 -1.61
N LYS A 523 14.85 2.47 -1.55
CA LYS A 523 15.89 3.27 -2.22
C LYS A 523 16.14 4.56 -1.43
N ARG A 524 17.29 4.66 -0.80
CA ARG A 524 17.72 5.90 -0.17
C ARG A 524 17.98 6.99 -1.20
N HIS A 525 17.76 8.25 -0.81
CA HIS A 525 18.20 9.39 -1.60
C HIS A 525 19.73 9.30 -1.82
N PRO A 526 20.24 9.40 -3.07
CA PRO A 526 21.66 9.16 -3.39
C PRO A 526 22.61 10.03 -2.57
N PHE A 527 22.32 11.33 -2.42
CA PHE A 527 23.11 12.23 -1.62
C PHE A 527 23.17 11.81 -0.14
N LEU A 528 22.00 11.52 0.47
CA LEU A 528 21.95 11.10 1.87
C LEU A 528 22.67 9.77 2.09
N ALA A 529 22.59 8.86 1.14
CA ALA A 529 23.30 7.58 1.23
C ALA A 529 24.82 7.76 1.16
N LEU A 530 25.31 8.71 0.34
CA LEU A 530 26.73 8.99 0.18
C LEU A 530 27.35 9.65 1.41
N PHE A 531 26.61 10.49 2.12
CA PHE A 531 27.06 11.25 3.30
C PHE A 531 26.52 10.71 4.62
N ASP A 532 26.35 9.40 4.73
CA ASP A 532 25.94 8.70 5.95
C ASP A 532 24.59 9.13 6.54
N GLY A 533 23.65 9.54 5.68
CA GLY A 533 22.26 9.77 6.08
C GLY A 533 21.65 8.54 6.73
N SER A 534 20.69 8.71 7.64
CA SER A 534 20.07 7.61 8.37
C SER A 534 19.42 6.57 7.45
N ASP A 535 19.50 5.30 7.87
CA ASP A 535 18.79 4.21 7.20
C ASP A 535 17.32 4.21 7.62
N PRO A 536 16.38 4.38 6.70
CA PRO A 536 14.95 4.35 7.03
C PRO A 536 14.44 2.97 7.47
N ASN A 537 15.27 1.92 7.32
CA ASN A 537 14.93 0.56 7.74
C ASN A 537 15.38 0.23 9.17
N ALA A 538 16.20 1.07 9.79
CA ALA A 538 16.79 0.80 11.10
C ALA A 538 16.67 2.00 12.04
N SER A 539 16.57 1.70 13.34
CA SER A 539 16.72 2.73 14.37
C SER A 539 18.18 3.16 14.45
N THR A 540 18.46 4.44 14.20
CA THR A 540 19.80 5.01 14.20
C THR A 540 20.08 5.65 15.56
N ALA A 541 20.99 5.05 16.32
CA ALA A 541 21.43 5.57 17.61
C ALA A 541 22.34 6.77 17.45
N ASP A 542 23.31 6.63 16.54
CA ASP A 542 24.31 7.63 16.23
C ASP A 542 24.57 7.64 14.72
N ARG A 543 24.95 8.80 14.19
CA ARG A 543 25.28 8.93 12.76
C ARG A 543 26.71 8.50 12.53
N LEU A 544 26.92 7.71 11.51
CA LEU A 544 28.27 7.44 11.02
C LEU A 544 28.82 8.73 10.40
N GLY A 545 30.09 9.00 10.64
CA GLY A 545 30.81 10.13 10.06
C GLY A 545 32.00 9.61 9.25
N THR A 546 31.72 8.89 8.14
CA THR A 546 32.81 8.32 7.32
C THR A 546 33.41 9.38 6.41
N THR A 547 34.71 9.28 6.17
CA THR A 547 35.40 10.05 5.12
C THR A 547 35.91 9.07 4.08
N VAL A 548 35.28 9.08 2.93
CA VAL A 548 35.59 8.14 1.83
C VAL A 548 35.89 8.88 0.52
N PRO A 549 36.72 8.34 -0.35
CA PRO A 549 37.10 9.00 -1.61
C PRO A 549 35.90 9.37 -2.50
N THR A 550 34.84 8.59 -2.45
CA THR A 550 33.62 8.86 -3.23
C THR A 550 32.94 10.17 -2.84
N GLN A 551 33.03 10.62 -1.59
CA GLN A 551 32.53 11.91 -1.16
C GLN A 551 33.35 13.08 -1.74
N ALA A 552 34.69 12.94 -1.82
CA ALA A 552 35.54 13.91 -2.50
C ALA A 552 35.26 13.98 -3.99
N LEU A 553 35.09 12.83 -4.64
CA LEU A 553 34.72 12.74 -6.06
C LEU A 553 33.36 13.36 -6.34
N PHE A 554 32.42 13.31 -5.40
CA PHE A 554 31.13 13.99 -5.51
C PHE A 554 31.31 15.51 -5.63
N PHE A 555 32.10 16.13 -4.74
CA PHE A 555 32.37 17.57 -4.81
C PHE A 555 33.06 17.99 -6.10
N LEU A 556 33.85 17.10 -6.69
CA LEU A 556 34.57 17.37 -7.95
C LEU A 556 33.68 17.23 -9.20
N ASN A 557 32.77 16.25 -9.20
CA ASN A 557 32.14 15.78 -10.44
C ASN A 557 30.62 15.90 -10.49
N ASP A 558 29.93 16.02 -9.33
CA ASP A 558 28.47 15.96 -9.32
C ASP A 558 27.84 17.25 -9.87
N THR A 559 26.84 17.09 -10.71
CA THR A 559 26.12 18.19 -11.35
C THR A 559 25.43 19.12 -10.35
N PHE A 560 24.99 18.60 -9.20
CA PHE A 560 24.41 19.41 -8.13
C PHE A 560 25.44 20.41 -7.60
N VAL A 561 26.65 19.98 -7.26
CA VAL A 561 27.71 20.85 -6.74
C VAL A 561 28.13 21.89 -7.79
N HIS A 562 28.26 21.48 -9.05
CA HIS A 562 28.57 22.41 -10.15
C HIS A 562 27.52 23.49 -10.30
N ALA A 563 26.24 23.13 -10.37
CA ALA A 563 25.15 24.08 -10.50
C ALA A 563 25.07 25.06 -9.31
N LYS A 564 25.26 24.57 -8.07
CA LYS A 564 25.23 25.42 -6.88
C LYS A 564 26.45 26.35 -6.80
N ALA A 565 27.62 25.90 -7.20
CA ALA A 565 28.81 26.76 -7.30
C ALA A 565 28.65 27.83 -8.37
N GLU A 566 28.02 27.53 -9.49
CA GLU A 566 27.71 28.52 -10.53
C GLU A 566 26.69 29.56 -10.08
N ALA A 567 25.66 29.13 -9.34
CA ALA A 567 24.69 30.06 -8.74
C ALA A 567 25.33 30.96 -7.69
N TRP A 568 26.22 30.41 -6.87
CA TRP A 568 26.99 31.15 -5.89
C TRP A 568 27.93 32.15 -6.55
N ALA A 569 28.68 31.75 -7.59
CA ALA A 569 29.52 32.66 -8.39
C ALA A 569 28.72 33.80 -9.00
N ALA A 570 27.56 33.51 -9.60
CA ALA A 570 26.68 34.53 -10.16
C ALA A 570 26.27 35.58 -9.09
N LYS A 571 25.90 35.11 -7.90
CA LYS A 571 25.50 35.96 -6.77
C LYS A 571 26.65 36.85 -6.26
N LEU A 572 27.89 36.31 -6.18
CA LEU A 572 29.05 37.10 -5.75
C LEU A 572 29.45 38.19 -6.76
N MET A 573 29.20 37.95 -8.04
CA MET A 573 29.61 38.81 -9.13
C MET A 573 28.58 39.90 -9.49
N THR A 574 27.37 39.88 -8.93
CA THR A 574 26.28 40.79 -9.31
C THR A 574 26.46 42.23 -8.84
N ASP A 575 27.26 42.51 -7.82
CA ASP A 575 27.21 43.79 -7.08
C ASP A 575 28.40 44.74 -7.38
N GLY A 576 29.11 44.61 -8.48
CA GLY A 576 30.26 45.45 -8.84
C GLY A 576 31.44 45.37 -7.85
N ARG A 577 31.51 44.32 -7.05
CA ARG A 577 32.58 44.07 -6.06
C ARG A 577 33.88 43.71 -6.75
N THR A 578 34.98 44.15 -6.16
CA THR A 578 36.31 43.69 -6.60
C THR A 578 36.51 42.20 -6.31
N GLU A 579 37.40 41.54 -7.04
CA GLU A 579 37.74 40.14 -6.83
C GLU A 579 38.17 39.85 -5.38
N HIS A 580 38.96 40.76 -4.80
CA HIS A 580 39.35 40.67 -3.39
C HIS A 580 38.12 40.60 -2.45
N GLN A 581 37.15 41.50 -2.67
CA GLN A 581 35.91 41.52 -1.88
C GLN A 581 35.04 40.26 -2.10
N GLN A 582 35.04 39.71 -3.33
CA GLN A 582 34.31 38.48 -3.63
C GLN A 582 34.91 37.28 -2.88
N ILE A 583 36.25 37.19 -2.81
CA ILE A 583 36.97 36.17 -2.04
C ILE A 583 36.64 36.32 -0.53
N ASP A 584 36.71 37.53 0.02
CA ASP A 584 36.39 37.78 1.43
C ASP A 584 34.97 37.34 1.80
N ILE A 585 34.01 37.66 0.93
CA ILE A 585 32.61 37.26 1.15
C ILE A 585 32.43 35.74 1.03
N ALA A 586 33.08 35.12 0.05
CA ALA A 586 33.02 33.68 -0.11
C ALA A 586 33.56 32.94 1.11
N TRP A 587 34.71 33.38 1.63
CA TRP A 587 35.32 32.83 2.84
C TRP A 587 34.40 32.99 4.07
N ARG A 588 33.85 34.19 4.25
CA ARG A 588 32.93 34.46 5.36
C ARG A 588 31.65 33.64 5.28
N GLN A 589 31.16 33.37 4.06
CA GLN A 589 29.96 32.54 3.87
C GLN A 589 30.26 31.06 4.08
N ALA A 590 31.43 30.55 3.65
CA ALA A 590 31.80 29.16 3.77
C ALA A 590 32.33 28.80 5.16
N PHE A 591 33.14 29.66 5.78
CA PHE A 591 33.94 29.34 6.96
C PHE A 591 33.69 30.26 8.15
N HIS A 592 32.80 31.26 7.99
CA HIS A 592 32.45 32.24 9.03
C HIS A 592 33.66 33.09 9.55
N ARG A 593 34.77 33.08 8.81
CA ARG A 593 35.97 33.89 9.10
C ARG A 593 36.47 34.61 7.84
N MET A 594 37.37 35.55 8.02
CA MET A 594 38.10 36.18 6.91
C MET A 594 39.23 35.25 6.43
N PRO A 595 39.59 35.27 5.16
CA PRO A 595 40.79 34.55 4.69
C PRO A 595 42.04 35.19 5.30
N ALA A 596 43.03 34.34 5.57
CA ALA A 596 44.39 34.80 5.85
C ALA A 596 45.01 35.43 4.59
N THR A 597 46.07 36.22 4.74
CA THR A 597 46.73 36.89 3.60
C THR A 597 47.21 35.85 2.56
N GLU A 598 47.74 34.75 3.01
CA GLU A 598 48.23 33.65 2.16
C GLU A 598 47.07 32.96 1.40
N GLU A 599 45.94 32.75 2.06
CA GLU A 599 44.73 32.18 1.48
C GLU A 599 44.14 33.12 0.40
N GLN A 600 44.16 34.42 0.66
CA GLN A 600 43.73 35.45 -0.30
C GLN A 600 44.59 35.46 -1.56
N ILE A 601 45.93 35.38 -1.41
CA ILE A 601 46.88 35.31 -2.52
C ILE A 601 46.66 34.05 -3.33
N SER A 602 46.56 32.90 -2.67
CA SER A 602 46.34 31.61 -3.32
C SER A 602 45.04 31.56 -4.11
N ALA A 603 43.96 32.16 -3.58
CA ALA A 603 42.68 32.28 -4.30
C ALA A 603 42.81 33.13 -5.58
N GLN A 604 43.52 34.28 -5.51
CA GLN A 604 43.74 35.12 -6.67
C GLN A 604 44.60 34.41 -7.75
N GLU A 605 45.64 33.73 -7.34
CA GLU A 605 46.50 32.93 -8.26
C GLU A 605 45.68 31.82 -8.94
N TYR A 606 44.87 31.09 -8.18
CA TYR A 606 43.95 30.07 -8.74
C TYR A 606 43.01 30.66 -9.77
N LEU A 607 42.34 31.78 -9.44
CA LEU A 607 41.42 32.45 -10.35
C LEU A 607 42.09 32.94 -11.64
N ALA A 608 43.31 33.45 -11.55
CA ALA A 608 44.10 33.88 -12.72
C ALA A 608 44.48 32.69 -13.61
N ALA A 609 44.96 31.60 -13.03
CA ALA A 609 45.29 30.35 -13.75
C ALA A 609 44.05 29.76 -14.39
N ALA A 610 42.95 29.63 -13.65
CA ALA A 610 41.70 29.06 -14.18
C ALA A 610 41.11 29.88 -15.33
N ARG A 611 41.21 31.20 -15.29
CA ARG A 611 40.81 32.06 -16.44
C ARG A 611 41.66 31.78 -17.68
N THR A 612 42.96 31.63 -17.51
CA THR A 612 43.87 31.36 -18.62
C THR A 612 43.52 30.03 -19.30
N GLU A 613 43.35 28.97 -18.54
CA GLU A 613 42.98 27.67 -19.05
C GLU A 613 41.59 27.67 -19.71
N LEU A 614 40.61 28.24 -19.07
CA LEU A 614 39.23 28.29 -19.58
C LEU A 614 39.09 29.09 -20.87
N THR A 615 39.90 30.15 -21.05
CA THR A 615 39.92 30.95 -22.28
C THR A 615 40.39 30.12 -23.49
N GLN A 616 41.25 29.15 -23.28
CA GLN A 616 41.70 28.22 -24.36
C GLN A 616 40.57 27.28 -24.84
N VAL A 617 39.58 27.00 -23.96
CA VAL A 617 38.48 26.07 -24.27
C VAL A 617 37.25 26.82 -24.82
N SER A 618 36.87 27.94 -24.24
CA SER A 618 35.73 28.77 -24.65
C SER A 618 35.82 30.15 -24.00
N ASN A 619 35.51 31.17 -24.77
CA ASN A 619 35.45 32.55 -24.26
C ASN A 619 34.17 32.90 -23.49
N ASP A 620 33.20 32.00 -23.39
CA ASP A 620 31.90 32.27 -22.74
C ASP A 620 32.01 32.25 -21.24
N ASN A 621 31.67 33.38 -20.60
CA ASN A 621 31.56 33.50 -19.13
C ASN A 621 32.79 33.02 -18.34
N VAL A 622 34.00 33.17 -18.90
CA VAL A 622 35.26 32.68 -18.32
C VAL A 622 35.45 33.08 -16.87
N ALA A 623 35.18 34.36 -16.52
CA ALA A 623 35.32 34.85 -15.15
C ALA A 623 34.38 34.13 -14.17
N LYS A 624 33.11 33.92 -14.56
CA LYS A 624 32.12 33.18 -13.74
C LYS A 624 32.50 31.72 -13.57
N ARG A 625 32.94 31.08 -14.65
CA ARG A 625 33.37 29.66 -14.64
C ARG A 625 34.62 29.47 -13.77
N ALA A 626 35.59 30.39 -13.83
CA ALA A 626 36.76 30.36 -12.97
C ALA A 626 36.37 30.53 -11.49
N MET A 627 35.50 31.47 -11.19
CA MET A 627 34.97 31.67 -9.84
C MET A 627 34.23 30.43 -9.35
N ALA A 628 33.33 29.86 -10.13
CA ALA A 628 32.60 28.63 -9.78
C ALA A 628 33.54 27.44 -9.54
N SER A 629 34.59 27.31 -10.33
CA SER A 629 35.61 26.28 -10.13
C SER A 629 36.33 26.43 -8.79
N TRP A 630 36.73 27.65 -8.45
CA TRP A 630 37.36 27.95 -7.17
C TRP A 630 36.41 27.70 -5.98
N LEU A 631 35.16 28.16 -6.06
CA LEU A 631 34.16 27.94 -5.01
C LEU A 631 33.90 26.47 -4.71
N ARG A 632 33.99 25.58 -5.70
CA ARG A 632 33.92 24.12 -5.46
C ARG A 632 35.05 23.61 -4.56
N THR A 633 36.23 24.21 -4.63
CA THR A 633 37.33 23.82 -3.73
C THR A 633 37.02 24.16 -2.28
N LEU A 634 36.30 25.28 -2.04
CA LEU A 634 35.85 25.65 -0.71
C LEU A 634 34.80 24.65 -0.20
N LEU A 635 33.78 24.32 -1.02
CA LEU A 635 32.73 23.37 -0.68
C LEU A 635 33.27 21.96 -0.37
N GLY A 636 34.35 21.55 -1.05
CA GLY A 636 34.99 20.25 -0.84
C GLY A 636 36.04 20.23 0.27
N SER A 637 36.27 21.35 0.96
CA SER A 637 37.28 21.44 2.02
C SER A 637 36.81 20.79 3.33
N ASN A 638 37.76 20.34 4.14
CA ASN A 638 37.45 19.82 5.47
C ASN A 638 36.84 20.90 6.40
N GLU A 639 37.27 22.15 6.24
CA GLU A 639 36.75 23.27 7.03
C GLU A 639 35.27 23.50 6.77
N PHE A 640 34.81 23.37 5.51
CA PHE A 640 33.39 23.45 5.17
C PHE A 640 32.56 22.29 5.75
N LEU A 641 33.15 21.12 5.87
CA LEU A 641 32.45 19.89 6.27
C LEU A 641 32.41 19.69 7.80
N HIS A 642 32.97 20.60 8.57
CA HIS A 642 33.03 20.49 10.04
C HIS A 642 32.54 21.77 10.70
N VAL A 643 32.03 21.62 11.92
CA VAL A 643 31.73 22.72 12.84
C VAL A 643 32.83 22.75 13.89
N ASP A 644 33.44 23.92 14.03
CA ASP A 644 34.47 24.20 15.02
C ASP A 644 33.91 24.89 16.24
#